data_ddad2b27051716f27bcc44bb0398a9d1
#
_entry.id   ddad2b27051716f27bcc44bb0398a9d1
#
_cell.length_a   1.000
_cell.length_b   1.000
_cell.length_c   1.000
_cell.angle_alpha   90.00
_cell.angle_beta   90.00
_cell.angle_gamma   90.00
#
_symmetry.space_group_name_H-M   'P 1'
#
loop_
_entity.id
_entity.type
_entity.pdbx_description
1 polymer ?
#
loop_
_entity_poly.entity_id
_entity_poly.type
_entity_poly.pdbx_seq_one_letter_code
_entity_poly.pdbx_strand_id
1 'polypeptide(L)'
;MSVCTLCPRKCGVDREIMRGYCQSGDKMHIARAKLHYWEEPPISGTRGSGTIFFTGCSLRCAFCQNSEISGESLHGKDFTVEEFIETIKKLEAMGAHNINLVTPTHFASQIAEALRIYKPRVPVVYNCGGYESVETLRMLEGLVDIYLPDFKYADDDLAVRLSNAPHYCETALAAIHEMVRQTGENVYDENGMLQKGIIIRQLILPGHTRNSMQALELIKQHFPGVPVSLMSQYTPMGRVLHEPEFADINRRITLRESRKVQNYMLELGLPGFCQKRSAAGERYIPDFTQFDTVNLGEEKSMQTTIQLLSPMEKVLAHEEKTFVPYPKASALRGEETAFQAIVTGEGEHYIEVRTDAPVKVTVYREGYVPCTLSAYPDRFDDDYITIEPSTFPDVLYPVTDGAVNVNGREVLWVSLKVNDDAAGGDYPVEISANGKSEIFRLTVVPVTLPEQKLTFTQWFHGDCIAARYGVEIYSKEHWALLDKYMRMAAEHGMNMILTPVFTPALDTEIGKERPCTQLVEITKNDAGYHFDFARLARWVETTKDCGISKFEISHFFTQWGAKCAPNIYVTENGERKLKFGWHTAATDPEYAALLHALLPQLLTFFEEVGVEKSDLMFHISDEPSEEHKADYLKAKAVVESYLPGCILRDALSSYDYYTEGLVKHPVVATNHITPFIENEVPDLWAYTCCSQCVDVGNRFLAMPSNRNRILGVQMWKYHITGFLHWGYNFWNSQLSKAVIDPFKVTDAGGAFPGGDGFSVYPGENGPLPSLRQKVFAMALYDMRALLLAEEKLGREGVLKLLGDGESMTFASYPRTSSYLPDLRERVNEAIGNACK
;
A
#
# COMPACT_ATOMS: atom_id res chain seq x y z
N MET A 1 52.46 -21.54 -14.44
CA MET A 1 52.02 -20.36 -13.67
C MET A 1 51.04 -19.60 -14.56
N SER A 2 49.77 -19.68 -14.29
CA SER A 2 48.74 -18.96 -15.07
C SER A 2 48.61 -17.58 -14.46
N VAL A 3 49.14 -16.58 -15.14
CA VAL A 3 49.02 -15.16 -14.73
C VAL A 3 47.59 -14.67 -15.06
N CYS A 4 46.95 -14.00 -14.12
CA CYS A 4 45.55 -13.51 -14.27
C CYS A 4 45.45 -12.38 -15.30
N THR A 5 44.64 -12.57 -16.33
CA THR A 5 44.33 -11.59 -17.38
C THR A 5 42.84 -11.43 -17.62
N LEU A 6 42.00 -11.91 -16.68
CA LEU A 6 40.54 -11.97 -16.84
C LEU A 6 39.83 -10.62 -16.97
N CYS A 7 40.42 -9.52 -16.50
CA CYS A 7 39.79 -8.19 -16.60
C CYS A 7 40.81 -7.20 -17.21
N PRO A 8 40.38 -5.99 -17.61
CA PRO A 8 41.23 -4.96 -18.22
C PRO A 8 42.44 -4.54 -17.35
N ARG A 9 42.42 -4.84 -16.05
CA ARG A 9 43.54 -4.60 -15.15
C ARG A 9 44.77 -5.39 -15.52
N LYS A 10 44.62 -6.60 -16.08
CA LYS A 10 45.71 -7.50 -16.48
C LYS A 10 46.83 -7.53 -15.43
N CYS A 11 46.47 -7.67 -14.16
CA CYS A 11 47.38 -7.54 -13.03
C CYS A 11 48.50 -8.60 -12.99
N GLY A 12 48.37 -9.67 -13.77
CA GLY A 12 49.41 -10.66 -13.97
C GLY A 12 49.77 -11.50 -12.72
N VAL A 13 48.95 -11.53 -11.68
CA VAL A 13 49.19 -12.26 -10.45
C VAL A 13 48.88 -13.74 -10.63
N ASP A 14 49.59 -14.60 -9.96
CA ASP A 14 49.22 -15.97 -9.73
C ASP A 14 48.22 -16.02 -8.58
N ARG A 15 46.95 -16.28 -8.90
CA ARG A 15 45.84 -16.20 -7.95
C ARG A 15 45.78 -17.38 -6.95
N GLU A 16 46.59 -18.44 -7.18
CA GLU A 16 46.77 -19.52 -6.19
C GLU A 16 47.64 -19.06 -5.02
N ILE A 17 48.56 -18.10 -5.27
CA ILE A 17 49.53 -17.62 -4.30
C ILE A 17 49.19 -16.28 -3.70
N MET A 18 48.59 -15.35 -4.52
CA MET A 18 48.29 -13.99 -4.09
C MET A 18 47.02 -13.47 -4.68
N ARG A 19 46.42 -12.44 -4.04
CA ARG A 19 45.21 -11.80 -4.52
C ARG A 19 45.54 -10.74 -5.57
N GLY A 20 44.68 -10.65 -6.59
CA GLY A 20 44.75 -9.61 -7.62
C GLY A 20 44.27 -8.24 -7.12
N TYR A 21 44.22 -7.25 -8.03
CA TYR A 21 43.61 -5.94 -7.75
C TYR A 21 42.19 -6.08 -7.18
N CYS A 22 41.44 -7.02 -7.68
CA CYS A 22 40.05 -7.32 -7.23
C CYS A 22 39.99 -7.91 -5.81
N GLN A 23 41.09 -8.14 -5.13
CA GLN A 23 41.20 -8.79 -3.81
C GLN A 23 40.77 -10.27 -3.80
N SER A 24 40.67 -10.92 -4.96
CA SER A 24 40.23 -12.31 -5.07
C SER A 24 41.37 -13.25 -5.39
N GLY A 25 41.30 -14.45 -4.79
CA GLY A 25 42.16 -15.61 -5.09
C GLY A 25 41.60 -16.44 -6.25
N ASP A 26 42.02 -17.73 -6.30
CA ASP A 26 41.62 -18.69 -7.32
C ASP A 26 40.20 -19.27 -7.12
N LYS A 27 39.68 -19.29 -5.90
CA LYS A 27 38.37 -19.85 -5.57
C LYS A 27 37.26 -18.78 -5.73
N MET A 28 36.08 -19.19 -6.22
CA MET A 28 34.90 -18.34 -6.24
C MET A 28 34.50 -18.00 -4.80
N HIS A 29 34.54 -16.71 -4.47
CA HIS A 29 34.13 -16.22 -3.17
C HIS A 29 32.78 -15.53 -3.29
N ILE A 30 31.74 -16.06 -2.62
CA ILE A 30 30.37 -15.62 -2.72
C ILE A 30 29.92 -15.04 -1.38
N ALA A 31 29.41 -13.81 -1.39
CA ALA A 31 28.89 -13.14 -0.21
C ALA A 31 27.44 -13.53 0.08
N ARG A 32 26.63 -13.65 -0.99
CA ARG A 32 25.19 -13.90 -0.86
C ARG A 32 24.64 -14.59 -2.10
N ALA A 33 23.69 -15.50 -1.92
CA ALA A 33 22.95 -16.12 -3.01
C ALA A 33 21.48 -16.32 -2.60
N LYS A 34 20.58 -15.49 -3.12
CA LYS A 34 19.13 -15.48 -2.80
C LYS A 34 18.31 -14.91 -3.94
N LEU A 35 16.96 -15.01 -3.84
CA LEU A 35 16.05 -14.26 -4.69
C LEU A 35 16.16 -12.76 -4.36
N HIS A 36 16.29 -11.94 -5.41
CA HIS A 36 16.35 -10.47 -5.32
C HIS A 36 15.29 -9.86 -6.21
N TYR A 37 14.54 -8.89 -5.68
CA TYR A 37 13.32 -8.36 -6.32
C TYR A 37 13.49 -6.93 -6.87
N TRP A 38 14.69 -6.37 -6.75
CA TRP A 38 14.96 -4.95 -7.01
C TRP A 38 15.91 -4.69 -8.18
N GLU A 39 16.10 -5.67 -9.05
CA GLU A 39 16.73 -5.45 -10.35
C GLU A 39 15.72 -4.82 -11.33
N GLU A 40 16.15 -4.55 -12.54
CA GLU A 40 15.30 -4.01 -13.60
C GLU A 40 14.00 -4.83 -13.77
N PRO A 41 12.84 -4.17 -14.06
CA PRO A 41 11.55 -4.88 -14.15
C PRO A 41 11.55 -6.13 -15.03
N PRO A 42 12.20 -6.14 -16.24
CA PRO A 42 12.28 -7.34 -17.07
C PRO A 42 13.22 -8.43 -16.53
N ILE A 43 13.93 -8.17 -15.44
CA ILE A 43 14.87 -9.12 -14.79
C ILE A 43 14.25 -9.73 -13.53
N SER A 44 13.78 -8.89 -12.58
CA SER A 44 13.20 -9.39 -11.33
C SER A 44 11.77 -9.89 -11.45
N GLY A 45 10.93 -9.20 -12.23
CA GLY A 45 9.51 -9.54 -12.35
C GLY A 45 8.82 -9.73 -11.02
N THR A 46 7.88 -10.68 -10.96
CA THR A 46 7.10 -10.97 -9.75
C THR A 46 7.68 -12.07 -8.86
N ARG A 47 8.55 -12.93 -9.41
CA ARG A 47 9.13 -14.08 -8.69
C ARG A 47 10.57 -13.83 -8.22
N GLY A 48 11.16 -12.69 -8.61
CA GLY A 48 12.52 -12.31 -8.28
C GLY A 48 13.59 -12.94 -9.19
N SER A 49 14.78 -12.39 -9.10
CA SER A 49 16.01 -12.82 -9.77
C SER A 49 16.83 -13.66 -8.81
N GLY A 50 17.30 -14.85 -9.22
CA GLY A 50 18.19 -15.70 -8.43
C GLY A 50 19.60 -15.13 -8.42
N THR A 51 19.83 -14.16 -7.52
CA THR A 51 21.01 -13.31 -7.54
C THR A 51 22.15 -13.89 -6.70
N ILE A 52 23.35 -13.97 -7.32
CA ILE A 52 24.60 -14.44 -6.68
C ILE A 52 25.59 -13.27 -6.67
N PHE A 53 25.90 -12.77 -5.47
CA PHE A 53 26.86 -11.67 -5.26
C PHE A 53 28.25 -12.21 -4.99
N PHE A 54 29.17 -11.93 -5.90
CA PHE A 54 30.59 -12.27 -5.74
C PHE A 54 31.33 -11.17 -4.97
N THR A 55 32.30 -11.58 -4.14
CA THR A 55 33.15 -10.63 -3.42
C THR A 55 34.34 -10.20 -4.24
N GLY A 56 34.80 -8.98 -3.97
CA GLY A 56 35.86 -8.37 -4.75
C GLY A 56 35.34 -7.67 -6.00
N CYS A 57 36.14 -6.78 -6.59
CA CYS A 57 35.69 -6.01 -7.77
C CYS A 57 36.91 -5.47 -8.56
N SER A 58 36.82 -5.51 -9.89
CA SER A 58 37.83 -4.93 -10.79
C SER A 58 37.79 -3.40 -10.83
N LEU A 59 36.68 -2.75 -10.41
CA LEU A 59 36.51 -1.29 -10.39
C LEU A 59 36.82 -0.64 -9.03
N ARG A 60 36.18 -1.07 -7.97
CA ARG A 60 36.28 -0.51 -6.61
C ARG A 60 35.82 0.95 -6.56
N CYS A 61 34.61 1.22 -7.08
CA CYS A 61 34.03 2.58 -7.09
C CYS A 61 33.94 3.17 -5.69
N ALA A 62 34.23 4.46 -5.54
CA ALA A 62 34.17 5.18 -4.25
C ALA A 62 32.75 5.19 -3.66
N PHE A 63 31.72 5.18 -4.50
CA PHE A 63 30.31 5.22 -4.16
C PHE A 63 29.60 3.86 -4.27
N CYS A 64 30.33 2.76 -4.18
CA CYS A 64 29.78 1.42 -4.39
C CYS A 64 28.71 1.11 -3.35
N GLN A 65 27.48 0.76 -3.80
CA GLN A 65 26.40 0.31 -2.93
C GLN A 65 26.76 -1.03 -2.23
N ASN A 66 27.54 -1.86 -2.92
CA ASN A 66 28.06 -3.12 -2.40
C ASN A 66 29.48 -2.94 -1.81
N SER A 67 29.76 -1.82 -1.16
CA SER A 67 31.11 -1.47 -0.65
C SER A 67 31.63 -2.49 0.36
N GLU A 68 30.75 -3.12 1.14
CA GLU A 68 31.09 -4.15 2.13
C GLU A 68 31.72 -5.42 1.51
N ILE A 69 31.40 -5.73 0.26
CA ILE A 69 31.89 -6.91 -0.44
C ILE A 69 32.83 -6.61 -1.61
N SER A 70 32.91 -5.34 -2.06
CA SER A 70 33.77 -4.93 -3.17
C SER A 70 35.13 -4.37 -2.75
N GLY A 71 35.33 -4.18 -1.43
CA GLY A 71 36.53 -3.59 -0.81
C GLY A 71 37.55 -4.62 -0.33
N GLU A 72 38.22 -4.28 0.80
CA GLU A 72 39.27 -5.10 1.41
C GLU A 72 38.74 -6.16 2.37
N SER A 73 37.58 -5.93 2.98
CA SER A 73 36.89 -6.93 3.81
C SER A 73 36.10 -7.89 2.91
N LEU A 74 36.49 -9.17 2.96
CA LEU A 74 35.83 -10.21 2.17
C LEU A 74 34.81 -10.94 3.04
N HIS A 75 33.61 -10.43 3.11
CA HIS A 75 32.48 -11.20 3.64
C HIS A 75 32.08 -12.28 2.63
N GLY A 76 31.83 -13.50 3.10
CA GLY A 76 31.44 -14.61 2.24
C GLY A 76 32.17 -15.90 2.51
N LYS A 77 32.00 -16.86 1.63
CA LYS A 77 32.68 -18.17 1.66
C LYS A 77 33.22 -18.54 0.29
N ASP A 78 34.25 -19.38 0.30
CA ASP A 78 34.79 -20.04 -0.90
C ASP A 78 33.83 -21.12 -1.38
N PHE A 79 33.61 -21.20 -2.68
CA PHE A 79 32.79 -22.20 -3.36
C PHE A 79 33.60 -22.96 -4.37
N THR A 80 33.41 -24.27 -4.42
CA THR A 80 33.83 -25.10 -5.54
C THR A 80 32.88 -24.92 -6.72
N VAL A 81 33.25 -25.42 -7.89
CA VAL A 81 32.38 -25.42 -9.08
C VAL A 81 31.10 -26.22 -8.81
N GLU A 82 31.19 -27.34 -8.11
CA GLU A 82 30.04 -28.18 -7.75
C GLU A 82 29.06 -27.47 -6.80
N GLU A 83 29.60 -26.83 -5.75
CA GLU A 83 28.80 -26.07 -4.79
C GLU A 83 28.08 -24.88 -5.47
N PHE A 84 28.76 -24.23 -6.41
CA PHE A 84 28.15 -23.17 -7.21
C PHE A 84 27.02 -23.70 -8.09
N ILE A 85 27.20 -24.88 -8.74
CA ILE A 85 26.13 -25.52 -9.52
C ILE A 85 24.92 -25.85 -8.63
N GLU A 86 25.14 -26.38 -7.45
CA GLU A 86 24.07 -26.71 -6.50
C GLU A 86 23.34 -25.44 -6.03
N THR A 87 24.04 -24.33 -5.85
CA THR A 87 23.43 -23.04 -5.55
C THR A 87 22.50 -22.57 -6.68
N ILE A 88 22.94 -22.70 -7.93
CA ILE A 88 22.11 -22.38 -9.11
C ILE A 88 20.83 -23.23 -9.11
N LYS A 89 20.95 -24.55 -8.94
CA LYS A 89 19.78 -25.46 -8.91
C LYS A 89 18.76 -25.09 -7.82
N LYS A 90 19.23 -24.68 -6.66
CA LYS A 90 18.37 -24.26 -5.56
C LYS A 90 17.63 -22.95 -5.88
N LEU A 91 18.30 -21.96 -6.47
CA LEU A 91 17.68 -20.72 -6.91
C LEU A 91 16.60 -20.98 -7.99
N GLU A 92 16.86 -21.93 -8.91
CA GLU A 92 15.85 -22.38 -9.88
C GLU A 92 14.64 -23.03 -9.18
N ALA A 93 14.88 -23.91 -8.20
CA ALA A 93 13.84 -24.58 -7.43
C ALA A 93 12.98 -23.58 -6.62
N MET A 94 13.55 -22.46 -6.19
CA MET A 94 12.83 -21.34 -5.56
C MET A 94 11.97 -20.54 -6.55
N GLY A 95 12.00 -20.86 -7.83
CA GLY A 95 11.19 -20.21 -8.86
C GLY A 95 11.77 -18.94 -9.45
N ALA A 96 13.08 -18.69 -9.33
CA ALA A 96 13.75 -17.54 -9.91
C ALA A 96 13.42 -17.36 -11.41
N HIS A 97 13.24 -16.10 -11.85
CA HIS A 97 13.09 -15.81 -13.28
C HIS A 97 14.36 -16.01 -14.08
N ASN A 98 15.52 -15.87 -13.44
CA ASN A 98 16.86 -16.02 -14.03
C ASN A 98 17.90 -16.29 -12.94
N ILE A 99 19.13 -16.60 -13.36
CA ILE A 99 20.31 -16.64 -12.47
C ILE A 99 21.14 -15.40 -12.76
N ASN A 100 21.22 -14.49 -11.81
CA ASN A 100 21.87 -13.19 -11.96
C ASN A 100 23.23 -13.16 -11.23
N LEU A 101 24.29 -13.11 -12.00
CA LEU A 101 25.66 -13.11 -11.54
C LEU A 101 26.16 -11.67 -11.36
N VAL A 102 26.24 -11.19 -10.11
CA VAL A 102 26.61 -9.78 -9.81
C VAL A 102 28.11 -9.67 -9.56
N THR A 103 28.77 -8.85 -10.37
CA THR A 103 30.22 -8.62 -10.38
C THR A 103 31.02 -9.91 -10.64
N PRO A 104 30.71 -10.67 -11.69
CA PRO A 104 31.28 -12.00 -11.93
C PRO A 104 32.66 -11.99 -12.62
N THR A 105 33.12 -10.84 -13.10
CA THR A 105 34.27 -10.64 -13.99
C THR A 105 35.50 -11.46 -13.62
N HIS A 106 35.88 -11.42 -12.35
CA HIS A 106 37.12 -12.02 -11.85
C HIS A 106 37.03 -13.50 -11.54
N PHE A 107 35.83 -14.10 -11.72
CA PHE A 107 35.56 -15.54 -11.64
C PHE A 107 35.01 -16.12 -12.94
N ALA A 108 35.13 -15.38 -14.05
CA ALA A 108 34.56 -15.77 -15.33
C ALA A 108 35.01 -17.14 -15.83
N SER A 109 36.23 -17.59 -15.53
CA SER A 109 36.73 -18.91 -15.89
C SER A 109 36.00 -20.06 -15.17
N GLN A 110 35.83 -19.95 -13.86
CA GLN A 110 35.13 -20.93 -13.03
C GLN A 110 33.63 -20.92 -13.33
N ILE A 111 33.05 -19.74 -13.57
CA ILE A 111 31.66 -19.60 -14.00
C ILE A 111 31.46 -20.30 -15.36
N ALA A 112 32.36 -20.09 -16.32
CA ALA A 112 32.28 -20.76 -17.62
C ALA A 112 32.42 -22.29 -17.49
N GLU A 113 33.26 -22.76 -16.60
CA GLU A 113 33.38 -24.19 -16.28
C GLU A 113 32.08 -24.75 -15.73
N ALA A 114 31.49 -24.08 -14.70
CA ALA A 114 30.24 -24.51 -14.08
C ALA A 114 29.07 -24.53 -15.07
N LEU A 115 28.93 -23.49 -15.89
CA LEU A 115 27.83 -23.37 -16.87
C LEU A 115 27.97 -24.36 -18.05
N ARG A 116 29.19 -24.84 -18.35
CA ARG A 116 29.38 -25.96 -19.31
C ARG A 116 29.00 -27.31 -18.73
N ILE A 117 29.18 -27.50 -17.42
CA ILE A 117 28.75 -28.70 -16.70
C ILE A 117 27.23 -28.70 -16.49
N TYR A 118 26.66 -27.59 -16.10
CA TYR A 118 25.24 -27.43 -15.81
C TYR A 118 24.69 -26.17 -16.47
N LYS A 119 23.84 -26.33 -17.46
CA LYS A 119 23.08 -25.20 -18.08
C LYS A 119 21.78 -24.99 -17.31
N PRO A 120 21.56 -23.82 -16.69
CA PRO A 120 20.30 -23.49 -16.03
C PRO A 120 19.11 -23.57 -16.99
N ARG A 121 17.92 -23.85 -16.45
CA ARG A 121 16.64 -23.87 -17.19
C ARG A 121 16.07 -22.47 -17.41
N VAL A 122 16.58 -21.51 -16.64
CA VAL A 122 16.22 -20.09 -16.72
C VAL A 122 17.41 -19.30 -17.29
N PRO A 123 17.22 -18.11 -17.85
CA PRO A 123 18.29 -17.31 -18.42
C PRO A 123 19.41 -17.00 -17.41
N VAL A 124 20.63 -16.96 -17.88
CA VAL A 124 21.81 -16.52 -17.11
C VAL A 124 22.07 -15.06 -17.40
N VAL A 125 22.04 -14.21 -16.35
CA VAL A 125 22.31 -12.77 -16.41
C VAL A 125 23.75 -12.49 -15.93
N TYR A 126 24.52 -11.78 -16.74
CA TYR A 126 25.87 -11.29 -16.38
C TYR A 126 25.80 -9.81 -16.06
N ASN A 127 25.74 -9.48 -14.76
CA ASN A 127 25.55 -8.14 -14.23
C ASN A 127 26.91 -7.53 -13.83
N CYS A 128 27.41 -6.56 -14.57
CA CYS A 128 28.78 -6.10 -14.45
C CYS A 128 28.92 -4.57 -14.56
N GLY A 129 30.07 -4.07 -14.13
CA GLY A 129 30.42 -2.65 -14.18
C GLY A 129 30.80 -2.09 -15.57
N GLY A 130 30.67 -2.88 -16.63
CA GLY A 130 31.01 -2.49 -18.00
C GLY A 130 32.52 -2.53 -18.30
N TYR A 131 33.40 -2.59 -17.31
CA TYR A 131 34.85 -2.61 -17.46
C TYR A 131 35.33 -4.08 -17.62
N GLU A 132 35.06 -4.64 -18.81
CA GLU A 132 35.26 -6.06 -19.14
C GLU A 132 36.31 -6.28 -20.24
N SER A 133 37.03 -7.42 -20.20
CA SER A 133 37.91 -7.84 -21.29
C SER A 133 37.07 -8.55 -22.37
N VAL A 134 37.24 -8.17 -23.61
CA VAL A 134 36.57 -8.81 -24.76
C VAL A 134 36.95 -10.30 -24.86
N GLU A 135 38.18 -10.66 -24.54
CA GLU A 135 38.64 -12.05 -24.53
C GLU A 135 37.89 -12.90 -23.48
N THR A 136 37.64 -12.31 -22.32
CA THR A 136 36.88 -12.97 -21.24
C THR A 136 35.41 -13.11 -21.62
N LEU A 137 34.82 -12.10 -22.23
CA LEU A 137 33.43 -12.19 -22.72
C LEU A 137 33.29 -13.27 -23.81
N ARG A 138 34.25 -13.43 -24.70
CA ARG A 138 34.25 -14.51 -25.71
C ARG A 138 34.33 -15.89 -25.08
N MET A 139 34.99 -16.04 -23.95
CA MET A 139 35.01 -17.30 -23.22
C MET A 139 33.62 -17.70 -22.66
N LEU A 140 32.74 -16.70 -22.44
CA LEU A 140 31.38 -16.86 -21.94
C LEU A 140 30.33 -16.97 -23.06
N GLU A 141 30.73 -16.90 -24.32
CA GLU A 141 29.82 -16.98 -25.46
C GLU A 141 28.96 -18.26 -25.45
N GLY A 142 27.64 -18.11 -25.56
CA GLY A 142 26.68 -19.21 -25.50
C GLY A 142 26.36 -19.74 -24.09
N LEU A 143 27.02 -19.22 -23.04
CA LEU A 143 26.80 -19.55 -21.65
C LEU A 143 25.99 -18.50 -20.91
N VAL A 144 26.04 -17.24 -21.38
CA VAL A 144 25.28 -16.11 -20.85
C VAL A 144 24.17 -15.75 -21.83
N ASP A 145 22.97 -15.57 -21.35
CA ASP A 145 21.78 -15.23 -22.15
C ASP A 145 21.50 -13.72 -22.13
N ILE A 146 21.73 -13.04 -21.00
CA ILE A 146 21.46 -11.64 -20.78
C ILE A 146 22.69 -10.92 -20.25
N TYR A 147 23.04 -9.81 -20.85
CA TYR A 147 24.04 -8.90 -20.31
C TYR A 147 23.41 -7.67 -19.68
N LEU A 148 23.86 -7.28 -18.48
CA LEU A 148 23.43 -6.11 -17.74
C LEU A 148 24.64 -5.23 -17.37
N PRO A 149 25.31 -4.61 -18.38
CA PRO A 149 26.48 -3.78 -18.12
C PRO A 149 26.08 -2.37 -17.68
N ASP A 150 26.86 -1.80 -16.75
CA ASP A 150 26.84 -0.36 -16.53
C ASP A 150 27.69 0.36 -17.59
N PHE A 151 27.19 1.51 -18.07
CA PHE A 151 28.00 2.48 -18.80
C PHE A 151 28.09 3.75 -17.97
N LYS A 152 29.05 3.76 -16.98
CA LYS A 152 29.10 4.75 -15.90
C LYS A 152 29.66 6.11 -16.34
N TYR A 153 30.66 6.12 -17.21
CA TYR A 153 31.44 7.31 -17.55
C TYR A 153 31.65 7.44 -19.05
N ALA A 154 31.45 8.67 -19.53
CA ALA A 154 31.95 9.15 -20.82
C ALA A 154 33.27 9.94 -20.66
N ASP A 155 33.61 10.28 -19.41
CA ASP A 155 34.80 11.05 -19.02
C ASP A 155 35.78 10.14 -18.27
N ASP A 156 36.93 9.86 -18.86
CA ASP A 156 37.95 8.95 -18.30
C ASP A 156 38.64 9.53 -17.05
N ASP A 157 38.77 10.84 -16.91
CA ASP A 157 39.34 11.47 -15.72
C ASP A 157 38.37 11.24 -14.52
N LEU A 158 37.07 11.37 -14.77
CA LEU A 158 36.05 11.05 -13.78
C LEU A 158 36.05 9.56 -13.44
N ALA A 159 36.22 8.68 -14.42
CA ALA A 159 36.32 7.24 -14.23
C ALA A 159 37.53 6.83 -13.39
N VAL A 160 38.69 7.47 -13.62
CA VAL A 160 39.87 7.26 -12.79
C VAL A 160 39.65 7.76 -11.38
N ARG A 161 39.08 8.95 -11.18
CA ARG A 161 38.83 9.53 -9.86
C ARG A 161 37.85 8.68 -9.04
N LEU A 162 36.72 8.33 -9.62
CA LEU A 162 35.61 7.69 -8.88
C LEU A 162 35.69 6.15 -8.84
N SER A 163 36.34 5.51 -9.82
CA SER A 163 36.40 4.05 -9.95
C SER A 163 37.80 3.49 -10.24
N ASN A 164 38.81 4.36 -10.19
CA ASN A 164 40.20 4.00 -10.55
C ASN A 164 40.26 3.21 -11.88
N ALA A 165 39.48 3.61 -12.89
CA ALA A 165 39.31 2.90 -14.15
C ALA A 165 39.88 3.67 -15.33
N PRO A 166 41.19 3.54 -15.65
CA PRO A 166 41.77 4.17 -16.82
C PRO A 166 41.17 3.58 -18.10
N HIS A 167 40.97 4.44 -19.12
CA HIS A 167 40.41 4.09 -20.41
C HIS A 167 39.02 3.38 -20.30
N TYR A 168 38.21 3.83 -19.33
CA TYR A 168 36.91 3.20 -19.07
C TYR A 168 35.99 3.26 -20.28
N CYS A 169 35.87 4.44 -20.91
CA CYS A 169 34.95 4.67 -22.01
C CYS A 169 35.24 3.73 -23.18
N GLU A 170 36.46 3.66 -23.66
CA GLU A 170 36.86 2.77 -24.74
C GLU A 170 36.68 1.30 -24.39
N THR A 171 37.08 0.92 -23.19
CA THR A 171 36.96 -0.46 -22.71
C THR A 171 35.49 -0.90 -22.61
N ALA A 172 34.63 -0.06 -22.04
CA ALA A 172 33.21 -0.36 -21.88
C ALA A 172 32.49 -0.43 -23.24
N LEU A 173 32.78 0.47 -24.17
CA LEU A 173 32.24 0.41 -25.53
C LEU A 173 32.64 -0.89 -26.23
N ALA A 174 33.91 -1.30 -26.18
CA ALA A 174 34.39 -2.55 -26.76
C ALA A 174 33.71 -3.77 -26.14
N ALA A 175 33.55 -3.78 -24.82
CA ALA A 175 32.85 -4.83 -24.08
C ALA A 175 31.37 -4.93 -24.47
N ILE A 176 30.65 -3.80 -24.51
CA ILE A 176 29.22 -3.78 -24.85
C ILE A 176 29.01 -4.19 -26.31
N HIS A 177 29.88 -3.77 -27.24
CA HIS A 177 29.84 -4.26 -28.63
C HIS A 177 29.95 -5.78 -28.70
N GLU A 178 30.83 -6.38 -27.91
CA GLU A 178 30.95 -7.84 -27.86
C GLU A 178 29.71 -8.50 -27.24
N MET A 179 29.13 -7.91 -26.18
CA MET A 179 27.90 -8.40 -25.55
C MET A 179 26.72 -8.35 -26.53
N VAL A 180 26.54 -7.25 -27.29
CA VAL A 180 25.53 -7.12 -28.35
C VAL A 180 25.73 -8.15 -29.44
N ARG A 181 27.02 -8.38 -29.85
CA ARG A 181 27.35 -9.40 -30.86
C ARG A 181 26.89 -10.81 -30.43
N GLN A 182 27.03 -11.15 -29.14
CA GLN A 182 26.68 -12.46 -28.61
C GLN A 182 25.19 -12.67 -28.43
N THR A 183 24.45 -11.64 -27.99
CA THR A 183 23.03 -11.78 -27.66
C THR A 183 22.10 -11.42 -28.82
N GLY A 184 22.50 -10.53 -29.71
CA GLY A 184 21.62 -9.99 -30.78
C GLY A 184 20.49 -9.12 -30.21
N GLU A 185 19.32 -9.18 -30.84
CA GLU A 185 18.14 -8.45 -30.42
C GLU A 185 17.54 -9.01 -29.13
N ASN A 186 16.91 -8.13 -28.34
CA ASN A 186 16.24 -8.53 -27.11
C ASN A 186 15.02 -9.38 -27.36
N VAL A 187 14.92 -10.50 -26.67
CA VAL A 187 13.80 -11.45 -26.72
C VAL A 187 13.11 -11.48 -25.37
N TYR A 188 11.82 -11.21 -25.36
CA TYR A 188 10.97 -11.22 -24.16
C TYR A 188 9.96 -12.36 -24.21
N ASP A 189 9.58 -12.90 -23.06
CA ASP A 189 8.48 -13.84 -22.97
C ASP A 189 7.11 -13.11 -22.98
N GLU A 190 6.03 -13.88 -22.89
CA GLU A 190 4.64 -13.38 -22.85
C GLU A 190 4.32 -12.47 -21.67
N ASN A 191 5.11 -12.53 -20.60
CA ASN A 191 4.99 -11.72 -19.39
C ASN A 191 5.93 -10.51 -19.40
N GLY A 192 6.64 -10.27 -20.49
CA GLY A 192 7.59 -9.17 -20.66
C GLY A 192 8.94 -9.39 -19.95
N MET A 193 9.25 -10.61 -19.54
CA MET A 193 10.54 -10.96 -18.94
C MET A 193 11.59 -11.19 -20.03
N LEU A 194 12.76 -10.57 -19.86
CA LEU A 194 13.87 -10.73 -20.81
C LEU A 194 14.42 -12.15 -20.74
N GLN A 195 14.45 -12.82 -21.90
CA GLN A 195 14.96 -14.17 -22.06
C GLN A 195 16.36 -14.20 -22.69
N LYS A 196 16.65 -13.24 -23.54
CA LYS A 196 17.94 -13.06 -24.19
C LYS A 196 18.12 -11.61 -24.58
N GLY A 197 19.33 -11.06 -24.44
CA GLY A 197 19.60 -9.69 -24.90
C GLY A 197 20.49 -8.91 -23.96
N ILE A 198 20.33 -7.57 -24.00
CA ILE A 198 21.15 -6.64 -23.23
C ILE A 198 20.31 -5.43 -22.79
N ILE A 199 20.56 -4.95 -21.55
CA ILE A 199 20.09 -3.67 -21.04
C ILE A 199 21.29 -2.90 -20.51
N ILE A 200 21.55 -1.72 -21.04
CA ILE A 200 22.66 -0.85 -20.58
C ILE A 200 22.16 0.00 -19.42
N ARG A 201 22.88 0.00 -18.29
CA ARG A 201 22.53 0.82 -17.14
C ARG A 201 23.40 2.07 -17.09
N GLN A 202 22.77 3.21 -16.77
CA GLN A 202 23.47 4.48 -16.58
C GLN A 202 23.02 5.13 -15.27
N LEU A 203 23.93 5.32 -14.31
CA LEU A 203 23.69 5.96 -13.03
C LEU A 203 23.97 7.46 -13.09
N ILE A 204 22.97 8.26 -12.71
CA ILE A 204 23.14 9.72 -12.60
C ILE A 204 23.90 10.04 -11.32
N LEU A 205 25.07 10.68 -11.44
CA LEU A 205 25.87 11.14 -10.31
C LEU A 205 25.59 12.61 -9.98
N PRO A 206 25.49 12.99 -8.68
CA PRO A 206 25.29 14.38 -8.26
C PRO A 206 26.40 15.28 -8.80
N GLY A 207 26.02 16.42 -9.35
CA GLY A 207 27.00 17.37 -9.94
C GLY A 207 27.51 16.99 -11.32
N HIS A 208 27.33 15.74 -11.77
CA HIS A 208 27.94 15.22 -13.02
C HIS A 208 26.90 14.88 -14.11
N THR A 209 25.80 15.64 -14.20
CA THR A 209 24.77 15.41 -15.23
C THR A 209 25.30 15.48 -16.66
N ARG A 210 26.39 16.26 -16.89
CA ARG A 210 27.06 16.36 -18.22
C ARG A 210 27.65 15.00 -18.61
N ASN A 211 28.32 14.30 -17.69
CA ASN A 211 28.82 12.95 -17.92
C ASN A 211 27.71 11.99 -18.31
N SER A 212 26.59 12.02 -17.60
CA SER A 212 25.42 11.17 -17.91
C SER A 212 24.85 11.46 -19.30
N MET A 213 24.74 12.75 -19.69
CA MET A 213 24.24 13.13 -21.02
C MET A 213 25.22 12.67 -22.13
N GLN A 214 26.51 12.84 -21.94
CA GLN A 214 27.55 12.38 -22.88
C GLN A 214 27.57 10.83 -22.98
N ALA A 215 27.35 10.12 -21.85
CA ALA A 215 27.21 8.68 -21.85
C ALA A 215 26.00 8.24 -22.70
N LEU A 216 24.85 8.92 -22.54
CA LEU A 216 23.65 8.65 -23.35
C LEU A 216 23.86 8.93 -24.85
N GLU A 217 24.64 9.99 -25.20
CA GLU A 217 25.03 10.27 -26.61
C GLU A 217 25.84 9.12 -27.20
N LEU A 218 26.83 8.62 -26.46
CA LEU A 218 27.66 7.49 -26.89
C LEU A 218 26.82 6.21 -27.02
N ILE A 219 25.91 5.95 -26.08
CA ILE A 219 24.98 4.82 -26.18
C ILE A 219 24.09 4.97 -27.40
N LYS A 220 23.56 6.17 -27.70
CA LYS A 220 22.77 6.42 -28.89
C LYS A 220 23.55 6.20 -30.18
N GLN A 221 24.80 6.64 -30.19
CA GLN A 221 25.67 6.53 -31.35
C GLN A 221 26.05 5.07 -31.66
N HIS A 222 26.38 4.29 -30.63
CA HIS A 222 26.92 2.94 -30.79
C HIS A 222 25.86 1.82 -30.68
N PHE A 223 24.76 2.04 -29.90
CA PHE A 223 23.75 1.04 -29.57
C PHE A 223 22.31 1.57 -29.64
N PRO A 224 21.89 2.16 -30.75
CA PRO A 224 20.64 2.94 -30.84
C PRO A 224 19.37 2.13 -30.56
N GLY A 225 19.41 0.79 -30.66
CA GLY A 225 18.29 -0.10 -30.40
C GLY A 225 18.32 -0.81 -29.04
N VAL A 226 19.38 -0.59 -28.26
CA VAL A 226 19.52 -1.25 -26.95
C VAL A 226 18.80 -0.45 -25.88
N PRO A 227 17.93 -1.08 -25.08
CA PRO A 227 17.25 -0.40 -23.96
C PRO A 227 18.24 0.12 -22.92
N VAL A 228 17.96 1.32 -22.41
CA VAL A 228 18.74 1.94 -21.33
C VAL A 228 17.91 1.96 -20.04
N SER A 229 18.47 1.44 -18.96
CA SER A 229 17.99 1.67 -17.61
C SER A 229 18.70 2.91 -17.03
N LEU A 230 18.01 4.06 -17.04
CA LEU A 230 18.52 5.28 -16.46
C LEU A 230 18.21 5.33 -14.96
N MET A 231 19.27 5.19 -14.13
CA MET A 231 19.15 5.04 -12.69
C MET A 231 19.27 6.40 -11.99
N SER A 232 18.23 6.80 -11.26
CA SER A 232 18.17 8.01 -10.43
C SER A 232 18.36 7.71 -8.93
N GLN A 233 18.74 6.51 -8.58
CA GLN A 233 18.77 5.98 -7.21
C GLN A 233 20.10 6.19 -6.47
N TYR A 234 20.93 7.13 -6.89
CA TYR A 234 22.19 7.37 -6.22
C TYR A 234 22.02 7.73 -4.75
N THR A 235 22.68 6.98 -3.88
CA THR A 235 22.82 7.24 -2.45
C THR A 235 24.32 7.27 -2.10
N PRO A 236 24.82 8.28 -1.37
CA PRO A 236 26.22 8.30 -0.92
C PRO A 236 26.51 7.08 -0.05
N MET A 237 27.56 6.33 -0.40
CA MET A 237 28.00 5.13 0.33
C MET A 237 29.50 4.90 0.20
N GLY A 238 30.04 3.96 0.96
CA GLY A 238 31.45 3.59 0.92
C GLY A 238 32.38 4.75 1.25
N ARG A 239 33.45 4.94 0.47
CA ARG A 239 34.47 5.97 0.69
C ARG A 239 33.93 7.41 0.59
N VAL A 240 32.84 7.61 -0.15
CA VAL A 240 32.21 8.94 -0.31
C VAL A 240 31.79 9.54 1.03
N LEU A 241 31.41 8.71 1.99
CA LEU A 241 30.97 9.17 3.32
C LEU A 241 32.13 9.71 4.18
N HIS A 242 33.37 9.31 3.88
CA HIS A 242 34.49 9.50 4.78
C HIS A 242 35.67 10.26 4.16
N GLU A 243 35.80 10.28 2.82
CA GLU A 243 36.93 10.88 2.12
C GLU A 243 36.54 12.24 1.51
N PRO A 244 37.19 13.36 1.94
CA PRO A 244 36.82 14.69 1.48
C PRO A 244 36.94 14.94 -0.03
N GLU A 245 37.76 14.15 -0.73
CA GLU A 245 37.94 14.25 -2.18
C GLU A 245 36.68 13.94 -2.99
N PHE A 246 35.66 13.30 -2.36
CA PHE A 246 34.38 12.95 -2.95
C PHE A 246 33.21 13.81 -2.43
N ALA A 247 33.50 14.94 -1.80
CA ALA A 247 32.48 15.82 -1.21
C ALA A 247 31.44 16.32 -2.22
N ASP A 248 31.80 16.45 -3.49
CA ASP A 248 30.94 16.87 -4.60
C ASP A 248 29.81 15.86 -4.89
N ILE A 249 30.05 14.58 -4.61
CA ILE A 249 29.06 13.50 -4.76
C ILE A 249 28.52 12.98 -3.42
N ASN A 250 28.93 13.57 -2.27
CA ASN A 250 28.39 13.18 -0.96
C ASN A 250 27.01 13.81 -0.69
N ARG A 251 26.08 13.61 -1.60
CA ARG A 251 24.67 14.02 -1.50
C ARG A 251 23.82 13.22 -2.49
N ARG A 252 22.55 13.16 -2.27
CA ARG A 252 21.62 12.61 -3.29
C ARG A 252 21.49 13.56 -4.48
N ILE A 253 21.09 13.03 -5.64
CA ILE A 253 20.76 13.85 -6.81
C ILE A 253 19.53 14.71 -6.54
N THR A 254 19.51 15.92 -7.09
CA THR A 254 18.32 16.80 -7.03
C THR A 254 17.31 16.40 -8.10
N LEU A 255 16.05 16.80 -7.90
CA LEU A 255 14.98 16.59 -8.89
C LEU A 255 15.34 17.25 -10.24
N ARG A 256 16.00 18.42 -10.21
CA ARG A 256 16.45 19.13 -11.41
C ARG A 256 17.51 18.34 -12.17
N GLU A 257 18.47 17.73 -11.47
CA GLU A 257 19.49 16.89 -12.09
C GLU A 257 18.87 15.65 -12.74
N SER A 258 17.98 14.96 -12.03
CA SER A 258 17.28 13.79 -12.53
C SER A 258 16.46 14.13 -13.78
N ARG A 259 15.58 15.13 -13.70
CA ARG A 259 14.73 15.56 -14.83
C ARG A 259 15.55 16.01 -16.04
N LYS A 260 16.67 16.69 -15.81
CA LYS A 260 17.55 17.15 -16.90
C LYS A 260 18.05 15.97 -17.73
N VAL A 261 18.53 14.91 -17.09
CA VAL A 261 19.08 13.74 -17.79
C VAL A 261 17.97 12.88 -18.38
N GLN A 262 16.85 12.74 -17.70
CA GLN A 262 15.66 12.01 -18.20
C GLN A 262 15.10 12.66 -19.48
N ASN A 263 14.91 13.99 -19.48
CA ASN A 263 14.45 14.72 -20.66
C ASN A 263 15.43 14.55 -21.82
N TYR A 264 16.73 14.59 -21.54
CA TYR A 264 17.75 14.39 -22.56
C TYR A 264 17.72 12.99 -23.16
N MET A 265 17.52 11.94 -22.37
CA MET A 265 17.31 10.57 -22.85
C MET A 265 16.10 10.48 -23.79
N LEU A 266 14.99 11.17 -23.46
CA LEU A 266 13.81 11.25 -24.30
C LEU A 266 14.07 12.02 -25.61
N GLU A 267 14.79 13.14 -25.55
CA GLU A 267 15.19 13.94 -26.74
C GLU A 267 16.05 13.11 -27.72
N LEU A 268 16.94 12.27 -27.19
CA LEU A 268 17.75 11.35 -27.99
C LEU A 268 16.92 10.19 -28.61
N GLY A 269 15.67 9.97 -28.13
CA GLY A 269 14.83 8.85 -28.55
C GLY A 269 15.48 7.49 -28.25
N LEU A 270 16.12 7.34 -27.09
CA LEU A 270 16.65 6.07 -26.62
C LEU A 270 15.51 5.21 -26.04
N PRO A 271 15.42 3.94 -26.44
CA PRO A 271 14.47 3.02 -25.80
C PRO A 271 14.91 2.70 -24.38
N GLY A 272 13.96 2.35 -23.51
CA GLY A 272 14.24 1.94 -22.14
C GLY A 272 13.36 2.60 -21.11
N PHE A 273 13.81 2.66 -19.89
CA PHE A 273 13.04 3.17 -18.75
C PHE A 273 13.92 3.99 -17.80
N CYS A 274 13.26 4.88 -17.05
CA CYS A 274 13.91 5.70 -16.05
C CYS A 274 13.45 5.23 -14.68
N GLN A 275 14.38 4.86 -13.82
CA GLN A 275 14.08 4.59 -12.42
C GLN A 275 13.73 5.88 -11.70
N LYS A 276 12.71 5.83 -10.84
CA LYS A 276 12.31 6.98 -10.05
C LYS A 276 13.31 7.25 -8.92
N ARG A 277 13.48 8.53 -8.57
CA ARG A 277 14.37 8.96 -7.48
C ARG A 277 14.00 8.36 -6.11
N SER A 278 12.75 8.00 -5.89
CA SER A 278 12.29 7.31 -4.67
C SER A 278 12.91 5.92 -4.47
N ALA A 279 13.49 5.32 -5.51
CA ALA A 279 14.27 4.09 -5.39
C ALA A 279 15.66 4.32 -4.72
N ALA A 280 16.03 5.57 -4.41
CA ALA A 280 17.26 5.91 -3.70
C ALA A 280 17.06 5.75 -2.17
N GLY A 281 17.05 4.50 -1.66
CA GLY A 281 16.94 4.20 -0.24
C GLY A 281 17.82 3.04 0.19
N GLU A 282 18.35 3.07 1.40
CA GLU A 282 19.18 2.00 1.97
C GLU A 282 18.46 0.63 1.98
N ARG A 283 17.15 0.63 2.04
CA ARG A 283 16.29 -0.58 2.01
C ARG A 283 16.39 -1.41 0.74
N TYR A 284 16.93 -0.87 -0.35
CA TYR A 284 17.13 -1.59 -1.62
C TYR A 284 18.52 -2.19 -1.75
N ILE A 285 19.38 -1.97 -0.76
CA ILE A 285 20.77 -2.46 -0.71
C ILE A 285 20.76 -3.76 0.10
N PRO A 286 21.28 -4.86 -0.45
CA PRO A 286 21.39 -6.10 0.30
C PRO A 286 22.25 -5.92 1.55
N ASP A 287 21.83 -6.51 2.67
CA ASP A 287 22.66 -6.62 3.88
C ASP A 287 23.69 -7.73 3.66
N PHE A 288 24.96 -7.41 3.76
CA PHE A 288 26.08 -8.34 3.64
C PHE A 288 26.76 -8.63 4.98
N THR A 289 26.27 -8.12 6.10
CA THR A 289 26.85 -8.35 7.43
C THR A 289 26.71 -9.79 7.87
N GLN A 290 25.74 -10.53 7.33
CA GLN A 290 25.56 -11.95 7.55
C GLN A 290 25.74 -12.72 6.24
N PHE A 291 26.53 -13.82 6.30
CA PHE A 291 26.64 -14.73 5.17
C PHE A 291 25.30 -15.44 4.97
N ASP A 292 24.66 -15.18 3.84
CA ASP A 292 23.33 -15.67 3.53
C ASP A 292 23.30 -16.27 2.13
N THR A 293 23.55 -17.57 2.07
CA THR A 293 23.42 -18.36 0.86
C THR A 293 22.35 -19.43 1.06
N VAL A 294 21.73 -19.82 -0.04
CA VAL A 294 20.88 -21.01 -0.09
C VAL A 294 21.73 -22.19 0.40
N ASN A 295 21.42 -22.71 1.60
CA ASN A 295 22.25 -23.65 2.35
C ASN A 295 22.71 -24.85 1.51
N LEU A 296 24.02 -25.03 1.40
CA LEU A 296 24.66 -26.24 0.93
C LEU A 296 25.02 -27.12 2.15
N GLY A 297 24.22 -28.12 2.42
CA GLY A 297 24.51 -29.11 3.43
C GLY A 297 23.65 -29.08 4.67
N GLU A 298 22.95 -30.18 4.89
CA GLU A 298 21.94 -30.51 5.87
C GLU A 298 20.61 -29.70 5.69
N GLU A 299 19.54 -30.45 5.45
CA GLU A 299 18.17 -30.02 5.78
C GLU A 299 18.11 -29.71 7.30
N LYS A 300 18.62 -28.58 7.71
CA LYS A 300 18.10 -27.96 8.89
C LYS A 300 16.71 -27.48 8.47
N SER A 301 15.70 -28.28 8.81
CA SER A 301 14.33 -27.78 8.88
C SER A 301 14.42 -26.38 9.49
N MET A 302 13.96 -25.37 8.78
CA MET A 302 13.97 -23.98 9.27
C MET A 302 13.32 -24.01 10.64
N GLN A 303 14.09 -23.71 11.70
CA GLN A 303 13.53 -23.80 13.06
C GLN A 303 12.36 -22.84 13.15
N THR A 304 11.24 -23.36 13.63
CA THR A 304 10.09 -22.50 13.94
C THR A 304 10.52 -21.43 14.92
N THR A 305 10.30 -20.16 14.57
CA THR A 305 10.44 -19.03 15.48
C THR A 305 9.16 -18.21 15.46
N ILE A 306 8.91 -17.48 16.56
CA ILE A 306 7.80 -16.53 16.66
C ILE A 306 8.39 -15.20 17.08
N GLN A 307 7.95 -14.11 16.45
CA GLN A 307 8.30 -12.75 16.82
C GLN A 307 7.04 -11.90 16.93
N LEU A 308 6.85 -11.24 18.08
CA LEU A 308 5.69 -10.38 18.32
C LEU A 308 5.96 -8.96 17.83
N LEU A 309 5.01 -8.39 17.10
CA LEU A 309 5.09 -7.08 16.49
C LEU A 309 3.90 -6.20 16.86
N SER A 310 4.12 -4.89 16.75
CA SER A 310 3.04 -3.90 16.84
C SER A 310 2.01 -4.09 15.73
N PRO A 311 0.71 -3.90 16.00
CA PRO A 311 -0.32 -3.89 14.98
C PRO A 311 -0.17 -2.72 13.99
N MET A 312 0.76 -1.78 14.24
CA MET A 312 1.05 -0.66 13.34
C MET A 312 2.04 -1.02 12.22
N GLU A 313 2.74 -2.14 12.33
CA GLU A 313 3.67 -2.57 11.29
C GLU A 313 2.92 -3.14 10.08
N LYS A 314 3.40 -2.84 8.88
CA LYS A 314 3.04 -3.54 7.64
C LYS A 314 4.23 -4.38 7.20
N VAL A 315 4.12 -5.68 7.39
CA VAL A 315 5.17 -6.64 7.04
C VAL A 315 5.05 -6.97 5.56
N LEU A 316 5.89 -6.40 4.72
CA LEU A 316 5.86 -6.67 3.28
C LEU A 316 6.35 -8.09 2.99
N ALA A 317 5.82 -8.73 1.94
CA ALA A 317 6.07 -10.15 1.63
C ALA A 317 7.57 -10.50 1.50
N HIS A 318 8.37 -9.56 1.01
CA HIS A 318 9.80 -9.77 0.72
C HIS A 318 10.71 -8.82 1.53
N GLU A 319 10.22 -8.29 2.66
CA GLU A 319 10.99 -7.37 3.48
C GLU A 319 11.88 -8.14 4.47
N GLU A 320 13.17 -7.83 4.47
CA GLU A 320 14.17 -8.36 5.42
C GLU A 320 14.46 -7.33 6.53
N LYS A 321 13.46 -6.60 7.00
CA LYS A 321 13.59 -5.62 8.06
C LYS A 321 13.59 -6.30 9.43
N THR A 322 14.47 -5.86 10.31
CA THR A 322 14.37 -6.18 11.74
C THR A 322 13.29 -5.35 12.39
N PHE A 323 12.29 -5.99 12.95
CA PHE A 323 11.19 -5.33 13.62
C PHE A 323 11.45 -5.17 15.11
N VAL A 324 10.96 -4.08 15.67
CA VAL A 324 11.00 -3.85 17.11
C VAL A 324 10.00 -4.78 17.80
N PRO A 325 10.40 -5.57 18.80
CA PRO A 325 9.48 -6.43 19.54
C PRO A 325 8.36 -5.63 20.22
N TYR A 326 7.15 -6.18 20.17
CA TYR A 326 5.96 -5.62 20.84
C TYR A 326 5.38 -6.62 21.84
N PRO A 327 5.95 -6.70 23.07
CA PRO A 327 5.63 -7.75 24.00
C PRO A 327 4.41 -7.46 24.89
N LYS A 328 3.82 -6.27 24.83
CA LYS A 328 2.72 -5.88 25.72
C LYS A 328 1.84 -4.78 25.17
N ALA A 329 0.60 -4.74 25.64
CA ALA A 329 -0.31 -3.60 25.51
C ALA A 329 -1.30 -3.58 26.66
N SER A 330 -1.95 -2.42 26.87
CA SER A 330 -3.09 -2.29 27.76
C SER A 330 -4.38 -2.06 27.01
N ALA A 331 -5.52 -2.43 27.58
CA ALA A 331 -6.84 -2.22 27.01
C ALA A 331 -7.89 -1.97 28.10
N LEU A 332 -8.91 -1.18 27.76
CA LEU A 332 -10.09 -0.96 28.59
C LEU A 332 -11.12 -2.08 28.39
N ARG A 333 -12.11 -2.20 29.28
CA ARG A 333 -13.26 -3.09 29.07
C ARG A 333 -14.05 -2.71 27.82
N GLY A 334 -14.50 -3.69 27.05
CA GLY A 334 -15.23 -3.48 25.81
C GLY A 334 -14.37 -3.03 24.63
N GLU A 335 -13.05 -2.98 24.79
CA GLU A 335 -12.10 -2.63 23.73
C GLU A 335 -11.55 -3.86 23.03
N GLU A 336 -11.18 -3.72 21.75
CA GLU A 336 -10.36 -4.69 21.04
C GLU A 336 -8.96 -4.13 20.84
N THR A 337 -7.95 -4.84 21.36
CA THR A 337 -6.54 -4.60 21.05
C THR A 337 -5.98 -5.76 20.24
N ALA A 338 -4.77 -5.59 19.68
CA ALA A 338 -4.15 -6.62 18.85
C ALA A 338 -2.63 -6.57 18.94
N PHE A 339 -2.01 -7.67 18.52
CA PHE A 339 -0.61 -7.75 18.14
C PHE A 339 -0.47 -8.57 16.87
N GLN A 340 0.65 -8.43 16.17
CA GLN A 340 1.02 -9.31 15.08
C GLN A 340 2.07 -10.32 15.55
N ALA A 341 2.09 -11.49 14.92
CA ALA A 341 3.12 -12.51 15.14
C ALA A 341 3.69 -12.98 13.80
N ILE A 342 4.99 -12.81 13.61
CA ILE A 342 5.71 -13.45 12.51
C ILE A 342 6.05 -14.87 12.95
N VAL A 343 5.58 -15.86 12.21
CA VAL A 343 5.94 -17.27 12.38
C VAL A 343 6.85 -17.65 11.21
N THR A 344 8.05 -18.14 11.51
CA THR A 344 8.97 -18.68 10.50
C THR A 344 9.01 -20.21 10.58
N GLY A 345 9.25 -20.86 9.46
CA GLY A 345 9.31 -22.32 9.39
C GLY A 345 8.96 -22.84 8.02
N GLU A 346 8.79 -24.15 7.91
CA GLU A 346 8.38 -24.84 6.69
C GLU A 346 7.27 -25.86 7.00
N GLY A 347 6.27 -25.92 6.12
CA GLY A 347 5.16 -26.85 6.22
C GLY A 347 4.02 -26.39 7.13
N GLU A 348 3.20 -27.35 7.52
CA GLU A 348 2.02 -27.07 8.35
C GLU A 348 2.41 -26.78 9.80
N HIS A 349 1.90 -25.67 10.33
CA HIS A 349 2.08 -25.24 11.70
C HIS A 349 0.73 -25.12 12.38
N TYR A 350 0.64 -25.65 13.61
CA TYR A 350 -0.54 -25.45 14.46
C TYR A 350 -0.33 -24.26 15.37
N ILE A 351 -1.13 -23.24 15.14
CA ILE A 351 -1.14 -21.99 15.91
C ILE A 351 -2.15 -22.12 17.03
N GLU A 352 -1.70 -21.96 18.24
CA GLU A 352 -2.56 -21.96 19.42
C GLU A 352 -2.29 -20.68 20.23
N VAL A 353 -3.38 -20.03 20.67
CA VAL A 353 -3.30 -18.88 21.59
C VAL A 353 -4.00 -19.25 22.89
N ARG A 354 -3.26 -19.24 24.00
CA ARG A 354 -3.74 -19.58 25.35
C ARG A 354 -3.65 -18.37 26.26
N THR A 355 -4.71 -18.12 27.01
CA THR A 355 -4.74 -17.06 28.01
C THR A 355 -5.87 -17.32 29.04
N ASP A 356 -5.67 -16.88 30.26
CA ASP A 356 -6.71 -16.75 31.29
C ASP A 356 -7.31 -15.34 31.31
N ALA A 357 -6.91 -14.45 30.41
CA ALA A 357 -7.47 -13.12 30.28
C ALA A 357 -8.97 -13.22 29.92
N PRO A 358 -9.83 -12.36 30.48
CA PRO A 358 -11.26 -12.32 30.14
C PRO A 358 -11.47 -11.64 28.77
N VAL A 359 -11.01 -12.29 27.69
CA VAL A 359 -11.03 -11.79 26.32
C VAL A 359 -11.55 -12.84 25.35
N LYS A 360 -12.17 -12.39 24.26
CA LYS A 360 -12.36 -13.19 23.07
C LYS A 360 -11.14 -13.07 22.17
N VAL A 361 -10.46 -14.17 21.90
CA VAL A 361 -9.32 -14.25 20.99
C VAL A 361 -9.80 -14.60 19.59
N THR A 362 -9.29 -13.90 18.58
CA THR A 362 -9.47 -14.25 17.17
C THR A 362 -8.14 -14.12 16.44
N VAL A 363 -7.77 -15.16 15.72
CA VAL A 363 -6.51 -15.21 14.95
C VAL A 363 -6.83 -15.13 13.46
N TYR A 364 -6.08 -14.31 12.76
CA TYR A 364 -6.14 -14.21 11.31
C TYR A 364 -4.75 -14.41 10.70
N ARG A 365 -4.70 -15.00 9.52
CA ARG A 365 -3.52 -14.97 8.66
C ARG A 365 -3.61 -13.76 7.75
N GLU A 366 -2.53 -13.00 7.64
CA GLU A 366 -2.46 -11.86 6.74
C GLU A 366 -2.26 -12.32 5.30
N GLY A 367 -3.12 -11.85 4.41
CA GLY A 367 -3.00 -12.08 2.99
C GLY A 367 -2.50 -10.84 2.27
N TYR A 368 -1.81 -11.06 1.18
CA TYR A 368 -1.18 -10.02 0.38
C TYR A 368 -1.99 -9.71 -0.87
N VAL A 369 -2.09 -8.44 -1.21
CA VAL A 369 -2.81 -7.96 -2.40
C VAL A 369 -1.92 -7.06 -3.26
N PRO A 370 -1.98 -7.18 -4.59
CA PRO A 370 -1.22 -6.31 -5.48
C PRO A 370 -1.80 -4.90 -5.50
N CYS A 371 -0.94 -3.93 -5.71
CA CYS A 371 -1.29 -2.52 -5.88
C CYS A 371 -0.45 -1.94 -7.00
N THR A 372 -1.07 -1.56 -8.12
CA THR A 372 -0.35 -0.97 -9.26
C THR A 372 -0.22 0.54 -9.12
N LEU A 373 -1.17 1.21 -8.44
CA LEU A 373 -1.10 2.63 -8.11
C LEU A 373 -0.96 2.79 -6.59
N SER A 374 0.27 2.73 -6.09
CA SER A 374 0.59 2.93 -4.68
C SER A 374 0.38 4.38 -4.22
N ALA A 375 0.68 5.33 -5.09
CA ALA A 375 0.46 6.77 -4.92
C ALA A 375 0.27 7.43 -6.28
N TYR A 376 -0.36 8.61 -6.32
CA TYR A 376 -0.36 9.41 -7.54
C TYR A 376 1.06 9.87 -7.89
N PRO A 377 1.45 9.88 -9.17
CA PRO A 377 2.83 10.17 -9.58
C PRO A 377 3.35 11.56 -9.18
N ASP A 378 2.46 12.51 -8.99
CA ASP A 378 2.75 13.92 -8.71
C ASP A 378 2.26 14.42 -7.33
N ARG A 379 1.59 13.55 -6.55
CA ARG A 379 0.97 13.91 -5.27
C ARG A 379 1.21 12.82 -4.22
N PHE A 380 2.32 12.90 -3.52
CA PHE A 380 2.70 12.05 -2.39
C PHE A 380 3.71 12.78 -1.50
N ASP A 381 3.91 12.29 -0.30
CA ASP A 381 4.94 12.75 0.65
C ASP A 381 5.96 11.65 0.95
N ASP A 382 6.96 11.96 1.76
CA ASP A 382 8.09 11.06 2.06
C ASP A 382 7.73 9.90 3.02
N ASP A 383 6.50 9.87 3.56
CA ASP A 383 6.05 8.86 4.54
C ASP A 383 5.31 7.67 3.90
N TYR A 384 5.25 7.59 2.57
CA TYR A 384 4.75 6.38 1.91
C TYR A 384 5.75 5.23 2.05
N ILE A 385 5.24 4.01 2.31
CA ILE A 385 6.07 2.79 2.35
C ILE A 385 6.78 2.61 1.01
N THR A 386 6.05 2.77 -0.08
CA THR A 386 6.56 2.88 -1.45
C THR A 386 5.54 3.60 -2.33
N ILE A 387 6.01 4.25 -3.37
CA ILE A 387 5.15 4.85 -4.42
C ILE A 387 5.11 3.98 -5.68
N GLU A 388 5.94 2.94 -5.73
CA GLU A 388 5.99 2.01 -6.87
C GLU A 388 4.92 0.92 -6.73
N PRO A 389 4.51 0.27 -7.83
CA PRO A 389 3.71 -0.93 -7.77
C PRO A 389 4.31 -1.95 -6.80
N SER A 390 3.48 -2.49 -5.92
CA SER A 390 3.95 -3.40 -4.87
C SER A 390 2.83 -4.34 -4.44
N THR A 391 3.16 -5.25 -3.52
CA THR A 391 2.22 -6.14 -2.86
C THR A 391 2.19 -5.82 -1.37
N PHE A 392 1.00 -5.59 -0.83
CA PHE A 392 0.83 -5.17 0.56
C PHE A 392 0.03 -6.20 1.36
N PRO A 393 0.35 -6.40 2.67
CA PRO A 393 -0.52 -7.12 3.57
C PRO A 393 -1.79 -6.30 3.80
N ASP A 394 -2.97 -6.91 3.66
CA ASP A 394 -4.22 -6.21 3.94
C ASP A 394 -5.38 -7.13 4.28
N VAL A 395 -5.66 -8.17 3.49
CA VAL A 395 -6.78 -9.06 3.76
C VAL A 395 -6.49 -9.99 4.95
N LEU A 396 -7.45 -10.16 5.84
CA LEU A 396 -7.35 -11.00 7.03
C LEU A 396 -8.20 -12.26 6.88
N TYR A 397 -7.54 -13.42 6.74
CA TYR A 397 -8.18 -14.71 6.65
C TYR A 397 -8.30 -15.34 8.04
N PRO A 398 -9.51 -15.64 8.55
CA PRO A 398 -9.66 -16.23 9.87
C PRO A 398 -9.02 -17.63 9.92
N VAL A 399 -8.24 -17.88 10.97
CA VAL A 399 -7.67 -19.20 11.29
C VAL A 399 -8.63 -19.89 12.24
N THR A 400 -9.41 -20.84 11.73
CA THR A 400 -10.51 -21.47 12.48
C THR A 400 -10.13 -22.82 13.10
N ASP A 401 -9.21 -23.53 12.47
CA ASP A 401 -8.73 -24.88 12.90
C ASP A 401 -7.30 -24.84 13.48
N GLY A 402 -6.70 -23.67 13.56
CA GLY A 402 -5.33 -23.47 14.03
C GLY A 402 -4.26 -23.83 13.00
N ALA A 403 -4.60 -24.46 11.89
CA ALA A 403 -3.62 -24.89 10.89
C ALA A 403 -3.22 -23.72 9.97
N VAL A 404 -1.93 -23.49 9.84
CA VAL A 404 -1.34 -22.49 8.94
C VAL A 404 -0.15 -23.13 8.21
N ASN A 405 -0.17 -23.05 6.89
CA ASN A 405 0.98 -23.51 6.10
C ASN A 405 2.01 -22.39 5.99
N VAL A 406 3.18 -22.60 6.59
CA VAL A 406 4.29 -21.65 6.61
C VAL A 406 5.29 -22.05 5.50
N ASN A 407 5.61 -21.10 4.64
CA ASN A 407 6.65 -21.24 3.62
C ASN A 407 7.65 -20.10 3.81
N GLY A 408 8.68 -20.37 4.60
CA GLY A 408 9.63 -19.39 5.07
C GLY A 408 9.06 -18.51 6.17
N ARG A 409 8.01 -17.75 5.92
CA ARG A 409 7.41 -16.79 6.85
C ARG A 409 5.93 -16.60 6.59
N GLU A 410 5.14 -16.56 7.69
CA GLU A 410 3.75 -16.12 7.70
C GLU A 410 3.52 -15.07 8.78
N VAL A 411 2.58 -14.17 8.55
CA VAL A 411 2.22 -13.12 9.50
C VAL A 411 0.79 -13.35 9.98
N LEU A 412 0.65 -13.35 11.28
CA LEU A 412 -0.64 -13.53 11.97
C LEU A 412 -1.05 -12.24 12.67
N TRP A 413 -2.32 -11.88 12.55
CA TRP A 413 -2.96 -10.85 13.33
C TRP A 413 -3.75 -11.51 14.47
N VAL A 414 -3.46 -11.16 15.71
CA VAL A 414 -4.15 -11.68 16.89
C VAL A 414 -4.97 -10.58 17.54
N SER A 415 -6.29 -10.65 17.43
CA SER A 415 -7.25 -9.75 18.07
C SER A 415 -7.60 -10.25 19.46
N LEU A 416 -7.62 -9.34 20.44
CA LEU A 416 -7.99 -9.55 21.83
C LEU A 416 -9.14 -8.59 22.20
N LYS A 417 -10.38 -9.06 22.13
CA LYS A 417 -11.56 -8.28 22.52
C LYS A 417 -11.83 -8.47 24.00
N VAL A 418 -11.60 -7.43 24.81
CA VAL A 418 -11.83 -7.45 26.26
C VAL A 418 -13.32 -7.46 26.57
N ASN A 419 -13.75 -8.36 27.46
CA ASN A 419 -15.14 -8.45 27.89
C ASN A 419 -15.56 -7.19 28.67
N ASP A 420 -16.84 -6.85 28.64
CA ASP A 420 -17.37 -5.66 29.32
C ASP A 420 -17.32 -5.77 30.86
N ASP A 421 -17.29 -6.98 31.41
CA ASP A 421 -17.19 -7.31 32.84
C ASP A 421 -15.78 -7.78 33.25
N ALA A 422 -14.79 -7.65 32.39
CA ALA A 422 -13.43 -8.14 32.59
C ALA A 422 -12.82 -7.66 33.93
N ALA A 423 -12.23 -8.57 34.67
CA ALA A 423 -11.44 -8.20 35.84
C ALA A 423 -10.15 -7.47 35.41
N GLY A 424 -9.76 -6.43 36.18
CA GLY A 424 -8.50 -5.72 35.94
C GLY A 424 -7.31 -6.59 36.34
N GLY A 425 -6.21 -6.50 35.60
CA GLY A 425 -4.98 -7.25 35.92
C GLY A 425 -4.06 -7.40 34.71
N ASP A 426 -2.90 -8.01 34.98
CA ASP A 426 -1.91 -8.36 33.96
C ASP A 426 -2.06 -9.84 33.59
N TYR A 427 -2.32 -10.12 32.35
CA TYR A 427 -2.58 -11.46 31.85
C TYR A 427 -1.55 -11.85 30.78
N PRO A 428 -0.92 -13.03 30.91
CA PRO A 428 -0.13 -13.60 29.82
C PRO A 428 -1.06 -14.10 28.72
N VAL A 429 -0.68 -13.81 27.49
CA VAL A 429 -1.28 -14.37 26.27
C VAL A 429 -0.16 -15.12 25.56
N GLU A 430 -0.16 -16.43 25.65
CA GLU A 430 0.83 -17.28 25.00
C GLU A 430 0.37 -17.61 23.60
N ILE A 431 1.19 -17.29 22.58
CA ILE A 431 1.03 -17.80 21.22
C ILE A 431 2.08 -18.88 20.97
N SER A 432 1.66 -20.01 20.43
CA SER A 432 2.54 -21.13 20.14
C SER A 432 2.37 -21.65 18.72
N ALA A 433 3.46 -22.16 18.14
CA ALA A 433 3.52 -22.81 16.84
C ALA A 433 4.56 -23.96 16.91
N ASN A 434 4.13 -25.19 16.65
CA ASN A 434 4.99 -26.39 16.61
C ASN A 434 6.00 -26.49 17.78
N GLY A 435 5.54 -26.25 19.01
CA GLY A 435 6.34 -26.39 20.22
C GLY A 435 7.27 -25.21 20.54
N LYS A 436 7.19 -24.11 19.80
CA LYS A 436 7.76 -22.81 20.15
C LYS A 436 6.66 -21.92 20.64
N SER A 437 6.95 -21.06 21.61
CA SER A 437 5.97 -20.08 22.10
C SER A 437 6.61 -18.75 22.44
N GLU A 438 5.80 -17.69 22.37
CA GLU A 438 6.10 -16.35 22.84
C GLU A 438 4.95 -15.82 23.69
N ILE A 439 5.26 -14.93 24.64
CA ILE A 439 4.29 -14.39 25.59
C ILE A 439 4.08 -12.90 25.33
N PHE A 440 2.85 -12.56 24.96
CA PHE A 440 2.35 -11.19 24.97
C PHE A 440 1.69 -10.89 26.33
N ARG A 441 1.92 -9.72 26.90
CA ARG A 441 1.32 -9.30 28.18
C ARG A 441 0.19 -8.30 27.93
N LEU A 442 -1.04 -8.69 28.29
CA LEU A 442 -2.20 -7.82 28.23
C LEU A 442 -2.51 -7.27 29.62
N THR A 443 -2.45 -5.94 29.77
CA THR A 443 -2.95 -5.27 30.98
C THR A 443 -4.40 -4.84 30.76
N VAL A 444 -5.35 -5.44 31.47
CA VAL A 444 -6.76 -5.02 31.46
C VAL A 444 -6.94 -3.93 32.50
N VAL A 445 -7.30 -2.73 32.08
CA VAL A 445 -7.71 -1.63 32.97
C VAL A 445 -9.22 -1.77 33.23
N PRO A 446 -9.66 -1.90 34.53
CA PRO A 446 -11.05 -2.23 34.85
C PRO A 446 -12.01 -1.03 34.75
N VAL A 447 -11.92 -0.30 33.65
CA VAL A 447 -12.77 0.84 33.31
C VAL A 447 -13.38 0.58 31.95
N THR A 448 -14.68 0.78 31.82
CA THR A 448 -15.39 0.51 30.56
C THR A 448 -15.16 1.64 29.58
N LEU A 449 -14.81 1.29 28.35
CA LEU A 449 -14.69 2.23 27.25
C LEU A 449 -16.10 2.81 26.91
N PRO A 450 -16.31 4.14 26.93
CA PRO A 450 -17.63 4.72 26.71
C PRO A 450 -18.16 4.41 25.31
N GLU A 451 -19.47 4.51 25.11
CA GLU A 451 -20.09 4.37 23.79
C GLU A 451 -19.55 5.38 22.77
N GLN A 452 -19.56 5.02 21.50
CA GLN A 452 -19.11 5.88 20.43
C GLN A 452 -20.10 7.03 20.21
N LYS A 453 -19.63 8.27 20.40
CA LYS A 453 -20.40 9.48 20.09
C LYS A 453 -20.22 9.96 18.65
N LEU A 454 -19.06 9.68 18.06
CA LEU A 454 -18.79 10.02 16.67
C LEU A 454 -19.77 9.31 15.74
N THR A 455 -20.40 10.04 14.83
CA THR A 455 -21.12 9.42 13.71
C THR A 455 -20.11 9.00 12.65
N PHE A 456 -20.10 7.71 12.31
CA PHE A 456 -19.18 7.16 11.33
C PHE A 456 -19.93 6.44 10.22
N THR A 457 -19.69 6.87 8.99
CA THR A 457 -20.24 6.27 7.77
C THR A 457 -19.16 5.95 6.76
N GLN A 458 -19.31 4.83 6.10
CA GLN A 458 -18.62 4.51 4.85
C GLN A 458 -19.69 4.11 3.84
N TRP A 459 -19.62 4.64 2.62
CA TRP A 459 -20.66 4.35 1.65
C TRP A 459 -20.71 2.88 1.29
N PHE A 460 -21.86 2.30 1.55
CA PHE A 460 -22.16 0.89 1.42
C PHE A 460 -22.78 0.60 0.06
N HIS A 461 -22.11 -0.23 -0.75
CA HIS A 461 -22.50 -0.52 -2.13
C HIS A 461 -23.12 -1.91 -2.26
N GLY A 462 -24.44 -2.03 -2.08
CA GLY A 462 -25.15 -3.30 -2.17
C GLY A 462 -25.10 -3.96 -3.55
N ASP A 463 -25.04 -3.16 -4.62
CA ASP A 463 -24.88 -3.64 -6.00
C ASP A 463 -23.52 -4.35 -6.22
N CYS A 464 -22.44 -3.85 -5.60
CA CYS A 464 -21.13 -4.50 -5.65
C CYS A 464 -21.17 -5.89 -4.99
N ILE A 465 -21.90 -6.04 -3.89
CA ILE A 465 -22.09 -7.34 -3.24
C ILE A 465 -22.83 -8.27 -4.19
N ALA A 466 -23.97 -7.85 -4.72
CA ALA A 466 -24.77 -8.66 -5.65
C ALA A 466 -23.96 -9.10 -6.87
N ALA A 467 -23.23 -8.17 -7.49
CA ALA A 467 -22.41 -8.44 -8.67
C ALA A 467 -21.26 -9.43 -8.36
N ARG A 468 -20.58 -9.26 -7.21
CA ARG A 468 -19.43 -10.10 -6.85
C ARG A 468 -19.84 -11.55 -6.52
N TYR A 469 -20.98 -11.73 -5.87
CA TYR A 469 -21.48 -13.08 -5.53
C TYR A 469 -22.40 -13.68 -6.60
N GLY A 470 -22.70 -12.93 -7.68
CA GLY A 470 -23.57 -13.39 -8.77
C GLY A 470 -25.01 -13.64 -8.35
N VAL A 471 -25.53 -12.86 -7.40
CA VAL A 471 -26.88 -12.98 -6.89
C VAL A 471 -27.78 -11.85 -7.37
N GLU A 472 -29.08 -12.10 -7.49
CA GLU A 472 -30.05 -11.07 -7.85
C GLU A 472 -30.20 -10.07 -6.69
N ILE A 473 -30.26 -8.77 -7.02
CA ILE A 473 -30.44 -7.70 -6.03
C ILE A 473 -31.75 -7.90 -5.27
N TYR A 474 -31.64 -7.87 -3.94
CA TYR A 474 -32.73 -8.09 -2.98
C TYR A 474 -33.36 -9.49 -3.02
N SER A 475 -32.69 -10.46 -3.66
CA SER A 475 -33.00 -11.87 -3.44
C SER A 475 -32.76 -12.29 -1.99
N LYS A 476 -33.24 -13.47 -1.60
CA LYS A 476 -33.02 -14.02 -0.26
C LYS A 476 -31.51 -14.13 0.06
N GLU A 477 -30.75 -14.57 -0.91
CA GLU A 477 -29.29 -14.73 -0.85
C GLU A 477 -28.59 -13.37 -0.69
N HIS A 478 -29.05 -12.35 -1.45
CA HIS A 478 -28.51 -10.99 -1.33
C HIS A 478 -28.76 -10.40 0.06
N TRP A 479 -29.97 -10.55 0.60
CA TRP A 479 -30.29 -10.08 1.95
C TRP A 479 -29.43 -10.75 3.04
N ALA A 480 -29.14 -12.05 2.89
CA ALA A 480 -28.26 -12.76 3.81
C ALA A 480 -26.81 -12.25 3.73
N LEU A 481 -26.35 -11.82 2.56
CA LEU A 481 -25.04 -11.18 2.39
C LEU A 481 -25.05 -9.75 2.97
N LEU A 482 -26.06 -8.96 2.67
CA LEU A 482 -26.22 -7.61 3.22
C LEU A 482 -26.12 -7.62 4.76
N ASP A 483 -26.84 -8.52 5.43
CA ASP A 483 -26.77 -8.70 6.90
C ASP A 483 -25.32 -8.92 7.36
N LYS A 484 -24.58 -9.85 6.75
CA LYS A 484 -23.18 -10.13 7.12
C LYS A 484 -22.26 -8.93 6.94
N TYR A 485 -22.41 -8.19 5.84
CA TYR A 485 -21.61 -7.01 5.57
C TYR A 485 -21.94 -5.84 6.51
N MET A 486 -23.23 -5.66 6.84
CA MET A 486 -23.68 -4.65 7.80
C MET A 486 -23.17 -4.96 9.21
N ARG A 487 -23.23 -6.23 9.66
CA ARG A 487 -22.66 -6.65 10.96
C ARG A 487 -21.17 -6.38 11.04
N MET A 488 -20.40 -6.75 10.01
CA MET A 488 -18.97 -6.44 9.98
C MET A 488 -18.71 -4.94 10.01
N ALA A 489 -19.50 -4.14 9.32
CA ALA A 489 -19.36 -2.68 9.34
C ALA A 489 -19.63 -2.12 10.76
N ALA A 490 -20.69 -2.59 11.42
CA ALA A 490 -21.03 -2.20 12.79
C ALA A 490 -19.95 -2.63 13.80
N GLU A 491 -19.44 -3.85 13.71
CA GLU A 491 -18.36 -4.37 14.56
C GLU A 491 -17.09 -3.52 14.47
N HIS A 492 -16.88 -2.81 13.35
CA HIS A 492 -15.75 -1.91 13.13
C HIS A 492 -16.12 -0.42 13.29
N GLY A 493 -17.24 -0.14 13.97
CA GLY A 493 -17.63 1.20 14.44
C GLY A 493 -18.52 1.99 13.50
N MET A 494 -18.92 1.46 12.34
CA MET A 494 -19.87 2.15 11.47
C MET A 494 -21.26 2.15 12.14
N ASN A 495 -21.84 3.33 12.38
CA ASN A 495 -23.14 3.51 13.04
C ASN A 495 -24.15 4.33 12.20
N MET A 496 -23.75 4.72 10.98
CA MET A 496 -24.61 5.30 9.95
C MET A 496 -24.34 4.57 8.63
N ILE A 497 -25.37 4.35 7.81
CA ILE A 497 -25.26 3.62 6.55
C ILE A 497 -25.91 4.36 5.39
N LEU A 498 -25.24 4.42 4.23
CA LEU A 498 -25.84 4.92 2.98
C LEU A 498 -27.03 4.06 2.60
N THR A 499 -28.20 4.69 2.55
CA THR A 499 -29.49 4.04 2.32
C THR A 499 -30.00 4.40 0.93
N PRO A 500 -30.02 3.45 -0.01
CA PRO A 500 -30.33 3.71 -1.41
C PRO A 500 -31.84 3.84 -1.66
N VAL A 501 -32.45 4.93 -1.16
CA VAL A 501 -33.84 5.29 -1.52
C VAL A 501 -33.96 5.32 -3.05
N PHE A 502 -32.99 5.92 -3.72
CA PHE A 502 -32.69 5.77 -5.13
C PHE A 502 -31.34 5.08 -5.30
N THR A 503 -31.07 4.51 -6.49
CA THR A 503 -29.73 3.98 -6.80
C THR A 503 -28.72 5.15 -6.73
N PRO A 504 -27.68 5.07 -5.88
CA PRO A 504 -26.70 6.14 -5.75
C PRO A 504 -26.00 6.44 -7.09
N ALA A 505 -25.94 7.69 -7.47
CA ALA A 505 -25.29 8.17 -8.70
C ALA A 505 -23.78 8.38 -8.54
N LEU A 506 -23.19 7.78 -7.50
CA LEU A 506 -21.79 7.97 -7.09
C LEU A 506 -20.85 7.18 -7.98
N ASP A 507 -19.76 7.80 -8.42
CA ASP A 507 -18.74 7.26 -9.31
C ASP A 507 -19.33 6.43 -10.48
N THR A 508 -20.30 7.05 -11.19
CA THR A 508 -20.99 6.46 -12.33
C THR A 508 -20.76 7.30 -13.58
N GLU A 509 -20.42 6.67 -14.70
CA GLU A 509 -20.22 7.36 -15.97
C GLU A 509 -21.51 8.07 -16.43
N ILE A 510 -21.41 9.31 -16.88
CA ILE A 510 -22.54 10.10 -17.36
C ILE A 510 -23.32 9.33 -18.43
N GLY A 511 -24.62 9.20 -18.24
CA GLY A 511 -25.52 8.48 -19.15
C GLY A 511 -25.47 6.96 -19.00
N LYS A 512 -24.72 6.43 -18.02
CA LYS A 512 -24.68 4.99 -17.71
C LYS A 512 -25.44 4.67 -16.42
N GLU A 513 -25.62 3.39 -16.17
CA GLU A 513 -26.37 2.85 -15.04
C GLU A 513 -25.51 1.87 -14.27
N ARG A 514 -25.68 1.90 -12.93
CA ARG A 514 -25.28 0.82 -12.03
C ARG A 514 -26.48 -0.12 -11.81
N PRO A 515 -26.28 -1.37 -11.40
CA PRO A 515 -27.39 -2.26 -11.01
C PRO A 515 -28.32 -1.56 -10.01
N CYS A 516 -29.64 -1.64 -10.26
CA CYS A 516 -30.64 -0.87 -9.52
C CYS A 516 -30.80 -1.35 -8.08
N THR A 517 -30.35 -0.54 -7.12
CA THR A 517 -30.53 -0.77 -5.66
C THR A 517 -31.62 0.08 -5.04
N GLN A 518 -32.50 0.65 -5.83
CA GLN A 518 -33.64 1.46 -5.36
C GLN A 518 -34.51 0.69 -4.36
N LEU A 519 -34.64 1.21 -3.12
CA LEU A 519 -35.41 0.60 -2.03
C LEU A 519 -36.89 0.97 -2.05
N VAL A 520 -37.23 2.14 -2.60
CA VAL A 520 -38.63 2.62 -2.69
C VAL A 520 -39.20 2.24 -4.04
N GLU A 521 -40.22 1.40 -4.07
CA GLU A 521 -40.95 1.12 -5.30
C GLU A 521 -41.91 2.27 -5.60
N ILE A 522 -41.88 2.77 -6.83
CA ILE A 522 -42.62 3.95 -7.26
C ILE A 522 -43.57 3.58 -8.38
N THR A 523 -44.87 3.86 -8.17
CA THR A 523 -45.88 3.70 -9.22
C THR A 523 -46.50 5.07 -9.53
N LYS A 524 -46.75 5.36 -10.80
CA LYS A 524 -47.45 6.53 -11.25
C LYS A 524 -48.74 6.16 -11.99
N ASN A 525 -49.84 6.80 -11.60
CA ASN A 525 -51.15 6.70 -12.29
C ASN A 525 -51.79 8.10 -12.40
N ASP A 526 -53.06 8.15 -12.80
CA ASP A 526 -53.81 9.41 -12.98
C ASP A 526 -53.98 10.20 -11.66
N ALA A 527 -53.91 9.55 -10.50
CA ALA A 527 -53.99 10.18 -9.18
C ALA A 527 -52.63 10.72 -8.69
N GLY A 528 -51.53 10.40 -9.39
CA GLY A 528 -50.19 10.87 -9.04
C GLY A 528 -49.20 9.73 -8.72
N TYR A 529 -48.17 10.06 -7.91
CA TYR A 529 -47.16 9.11 -7.46
C TYR A 529 -47.62 8.36 -6.20
N HIS A 530 -47.35 7.07 -6.16
CA HIS A 530 -47.56 6.14 -5.04
C HIS A 530 -46.23 5.44 -4.70
N PHE A 531 -45.99 5.26 -3.40
CA PHE A 531 -44.72 4.71 -2.90
C PHE A 531 -44.99 3.46 -2.06
N ASP A 532 -44.21 2.40 -2.32
CA ASP A 532 -44.20 1.23 -1.47
C ASP A 532 -42.82 1.18 -0.75
N PHE A 533 -42.86 1.25 0.58
CA PHE A 533 -41.69 1.27 1.45
C PHE A 533 -41.35 -0.11 2.04
N ALA A 534 -42.00 -1.22 1.64
CA ALA A 534 -41.81 -2.53 2.24
C ALA A 534 -40.32 -2.98 2.20
N ARG A 535 -39.63 -2.73 1.07
CA ARG A 535 -38.23 -3.04 0.93
C ARG A 535 -37.34 -2.13 1.79
N LEU A 536 -37.68 -0.85 1.90
CA LEU A 536 -37.00 0.08 2.79
C LEU A 536 -37.21 -0.28 4.26
N ALA A 537 -38.41 -0.73 4.65
CA ALA A 537 -38.68 -1.22 6.01
C ALA A 537 -37.76 -2.41 6.37
N ARG A 538 -37.63 -3.38 5.48
CA ARG A 538 -36.72 -4.49 5.67
C ARG A 538 -35.25 -4.05 5.78
N TRP A 539 -34.83 -3.05 4.98
CA TRP A 539 -33.50 -2.46 5.10
C TRP A 539 -33.27 -1.86 6.48
N VAL A 540 -34.21 -1.04 6.97
CA VAL A 540 -34.12 -0.40 8.30
C VAL A 540 -34.07 -1.45 9.41
N GLU A 541 -34.94 -2.47 9.37
CA GLU A 541 -34.95 -3.58 10.33
C GLU A 541 -33.60 -4.32 10.33
N THR A 542 -33.12 -4.78 9.15
CA THR A 542 -31.85 -5.50 9.02
C THR A 542 -30.68 -4.64 9.54
N THR A 543 -30.67 -3.36 9.23
CA THR A 543 -29.63 -2.41 9.64
C THR A 543 -29.59 -2.25 11.16
N LYS A 544 -30.77 -2.03 11.79
CA LYS A 544 -30.90 -1.92 13.26
C LYS A 544 -30.48 -3.21 13.97
N ASP A 545 -30.86 -4.37 13.44
CA ASP A 545 -30.47 -5.68 13.98
C ASP A 545 -28.96 -5.92 13.91
N CYS A 546 -28.26 -5.26 12.99
CA CYS A 546 -26.80 -5.27 12.89
C CYS A 546 -26.13 -4.28 13.84
N GLY A 547 -26.87 -3.39 14.52
CA GLY A 547 -26.34 -2.38 15.43
C GLY A 547 -26.07 -1.01 14.79
N ILE A 548 -26.57 -0.74 13.58
CA ILE A 548 -26.48 0.56 12.91
C ILE A 548 -27.85 1.24 13.02
N SER A 549 -27.89 2.45 13.59
CA SER A 549 -29.15 3.12 13.90
C SER A 549 -29.40 4.41 13.11
N LYS A 550 -28.40 4.89 12.37
CA LYS A 550 -28.47 6.14 11.62
C LYS A 550 -28.47 5.87 10.12
N PHE A 551 -29.19 6.69 9.35
CA PHE A 551 -29.42 6.46 7.93
C PHE A 551 -29.01 7.69 7.11
N GLU A 552 -28.07 7.48 6.22
CA GLU A 552 -27.60 8.44 5.23
C GLU A 552 -28.38 8.21 3.94
N ILE A 553 -29.27 9.12 3.58
CA ILE A 553 -30.15 8.98 2.41
C ILE A 553 -29.34 9.26 1.14
N SER A 554 -29.46 8.38 0.15
CA SER A 554 -28.77 8.55 -1.13
C SER A 554 -29.07 9.91 -1.77
N HIS A 555 -28.08 10.47 -2.46
CA HIS A 555 -28.12 11.79 -3.06
C HIS A 555 -29.34 11.98 -3.99
N PHE A 556 -30.00 13.11 -3.86
CA PHE A 556 -31.16 13.44 -4.71
C PHE A 556 -30.75 13.92 -6.11
N PHE A 557 -29.49 14.33 -6.29
CA PHE A 557 -28.99 14.81 -7.56
C PHE A 557 -27.64 14.17 -7.84
N THR A 558 -27.21 14.25 -9.10
CA THR A 558 -25.95 13.66 -9.52
C THR A 558 -24.74 14.37 -8.90
N GLN A 559 -23.64 13.64 -8.78
CA GLN A 559 -22.34 14.13 -8.32
C GLN A 559 -21.81 15.29 -9.20
N TRP A 560 -20.89 16.08 -8.64
CA TRP A 560 -20.19 17.17 -9.33
C TRP A 560 -21.14 18.23 -9.92
N GLY A 561 -22.01 18.78 -9.09
CA GLY A 561 -22.76 19.98 -9.42
C GLY A 561 -24.27 19.86 -9.46
N ALA A 562 -24.84 18.73 -9.02
CA ALA A 562 -26.29 18.57 -8.88
C ALA A 562 -27.10 18.93 -10.15
N LYS A 563 -26.58 18.58 -11.34
CA LYS A 563 -27.18 19.01 -12.62
C LYS A 563 -28.38 18.18 -13.06
N CYS A 564 -28.39 16.89 -12.69
CA CYS A 564 -29.39 15.93 -13.14
C CYS A 564 -29.97 15.13 -11.96
N ALA A 565 -31.07 14.43 -12.21
CA ALA A 565 -31.62 13.42 -11.32
C ALA A 565 -30.73 12.18 -11.31
N PRO A 566 -30.68 11.40 -10.19
CA PRO A 566 -30.17 10.04 -10.23
C PRO A 566 -31.08 9.11 -11.05
N ASN A 567 -30.58 7.91 -11.38
CA ASN A 567 -31.40 6.93 -12.09
C ASN A 567 -32.52 6.42 -11.18
N ILE A 568 -33.79 6.66 -11.58
CA ILE A 568 -35.00 6.29 -10.84
C ILE A 568 -35.96 5.54 -11.74
N TYR A 569 -36.32 4.35 -11.29
CA TYR A 569 -37.29 3.49 -11.96
C TYR A 569 -38.68 3.74 -11.41
N VAL A 570 -39.63 3.90 -12.31
CA VAL A 570 -41.06 4.11 -12.01
C VAL A 570 -41.90 3.13 -12.80
N THR A 571 -42.92 2.56 -12.18
CA THR A 571 -43.94 1.73 -12.84
C THR A 571 -45.10 2.60 -13.32
N GLU A 572 -45.28 2.67 -14.64
CA GLU A 572 -46.41 3.37 -15.28
C GLU A 572 -47.17 2.40 -16.18
N ASN A 573 -48.47 2.38 -16.05
CA ASN A 573 -49.33 1.47 -16.84
C ASN A 573 -48.91 -0.02 -16.74
N GLY A 574 -48.37 -0.41 -15.58
CA GLY A 574 -47.90 -1.78 -15.33
C GLY A 574 -46.51 -2.09 -15.89
N GLU A 575 -45.83 -1.14 -16.53
CA GLU A 575 -44.47 -1.29 -17.03
C GLU A 575 -43.49 -0.51 -16.13
N ARG A 576 -42.44 -1.18 -15.64
CA ARG A 576 -41.33 -0.59 -14.87
C ARG A 576 -40.25 -0.10 -15.81
N LYS A 577 -39.95 1.19 -15.82
CA LYS A 577 -38.95 1.80 -16.71
C LYS A 577 -38.11 2.85 -16.01
N LEU A 578 -36.92 3.11 -16.51
CA LEU A 578 -36.07 4.23 -16.12
C LEU A 578 -36.77 5.53 -16.55
N LYS A 579 -37.31 6.24 -15.57
CA LYS A 579 -38.05 7.49 -15.83
C LYS A 579 -37.18 8.72 -15.70
N PHE A 580 -36.37 8.79 -14.64
CA PHE A 580 -35.46 9.91 -14.35
C PHE A 580 -34.01 9.40 -14.36
N GLY A 581 -33.09 10.28 -14.67
CA GLY A 581 -31.67 9.96 -14.73
C GLY A 581 -30.86 11.10 -15.33
N TRP A 582 -29.71 10.81 -15.86
CA TRP A 582 -28.80 11.78 -16.48
C TRP A 582 -29.43 12.67 -17.57
N HIS A 583 -30.55 12.26 -18.16
CA HIS A 583 -31.31 12.99 -19.14
C HIS A 583 -32.34 13.98 -18.53
N THR A 584 -32.49 13.96 -17.20
CA THR A 584 -33.48 14.77 -16.48
C THR A 584 -32.79 15.86 -15.68
N ALA A 585 -33.06 17.11 -16.00
CA ALA A 585 -32.48 18.23 -15.24
C ALA A 585 -32.90 18.19 -13.77
N ALA A 586 -32.04 18.62 -12.87
CA ALA A 586 -32.34 18.72 -11.43
C ALA A 586 -33.58 19.53 -11.10
N THR A 587 -33.90 20.53 -11.94
CA THR A 587 -35.05 21.40 -11.80
C THR A 587 -36.23 21.03 -12.70
N ASP A 588 -36.22 19.83 -13.27
CA ASP A 588 -37.31 19.32 -14.10
C ASP A 588 -38.63 19.32 -13.28
N PRO A 589 -39.74 19.90 -13.79
CA PRO A 589 -40.96 19.97 -13.02
C PRO A 589 -41.60 18.64 -12.63
N GLU A 590 -41.43 17.60 -13.46
CA GLU A 590 -41.93 16.26 -13.14
C GLU A 590 -41.07 15.58 -12.07
N TYR A 591 -39.76 15.79 -12.12
CA TYR A 591 -38.85 15.31 -11.07
C TYR A 591 -39.11 16.02 -9.73
N ALA A 592 -39.29 17.34 -9.76
CA ALA A 592 -39.69 18.10 -8.57
C ALA A 592 -41.00 17.61 -8.00
N ALA A 593 -42.02 17.32 -8.83
CA ALA A 593 -43.29 16.78 -8.40
C ALA A 593 -43.14 15.40 -7.73
N LEU A 594 -42.25 14.53 -8.24
CA LEU A 594 -41.92 13.25 -7.59
C LEU A 594 -41.34 13.47 -6.20
N LEU A 595 -40.33 14.36 -6.07
CA LEU A 595 -39.65 14.62 -4.79
C LEU A 595 -40.60 15.24 -3.76
N HIS A 596 -41.43 16.18 -4.19
CA HIS A 596 -42.45 16.83 -3.33
C HIS A 596 -43.51 15.83 -2.83
N ALA A 597 -43.84 14.81 -3.60
CA ALA A 597 -44.76 13.74 -3.18
C ALA A 597 -44.08 12.72 -2.28
N LEU A 598 -42.80 12.40 -2.55
CA LEU A 598 -42.04 11.36 -1.82
C LEU A 598 -41.57 11.85 -0.44
N LEU A 599 -40.94 13.03 -0.35
CA LEU A 599 -40.20 13.43 0.85
C LEU A 599 -41.08 13.50 2.12
N PRO A 600 -42.31 14.06 2.11
CA PRO A 600 -43.17 14.01 3.28
C PRO A 600 -43.53 12.59 3.71
N GLN A 601 -43.84 11.70 2.75
CA GLN A 601 -44.19 10.31 3.05
C GLN A 601 -42.96 9.53 3.53
N LEU A 602 -41.76 9.81 3.01
CA LEU A 602 -40.51 9.22 3.47
C LEU A 602 -40.20 9.58 4.93
N LEU A 603 -40.41 10.85 5.31
CA LEU A 603 -40.23 11.28 6.70
C LEU A 603 -41.25 10.62 7.63
N THR A 604 -42.53 10.55 7.22
CA THR A 604 -43.59 9.81 7.98
C THR A 604 -43.20 8.35 8.13
N PHE A 605 -42.73 7.69 7.07
CA PHE A 605 -42.26 6.31 7.13
C PHE A 605 -41.13 6.12 8.16
N PHE A 606 -40.10 6.97 8.15
CA PHE A 606 -39.02 6.86 9.13
C PHE A 606 -39.51 7.06 10.57
N GLU A 607 -40.42 7.97 10.80
CA GLU A 607 -41.03 8.18 12.10
C GLU A 607 -41.82 6.94 12.56
N GLU A 608 -42.61 6.32 11.67
CA GLU A 608 -43.38 5.10 11.93
C GLU A 608 -42.48 3.88 12.28
N VAL A 609 -41.30 3.76 11.66
CA VAL A 609 -40.31 2.69 11.99
C VAL A 609 -39.38 3.08 13.12
N GLY A 610 -39.67 4.18 13.84
CA GLY A 610 -38.91 4.61 15.03
C GLY A 610 -37.49 5.08 14.73
N VAL A 611 -37.31 5.89 13.66
CA VAL A 611 -36.07 6.58 13.33
C VAL A 611 -36.33 8.09 13.47
N GLU A 612 -35.56 8.72 14.34
CA GLU A 612 -35.69 10.16 14.57
C GLU A 612 -35.05 10.98 13.43
N LYS A 613 -35.52 12.21 13.23
CA LYS A 613 -34.94 13.12 12.21
C LYS A 613 -33.47 13.42 12.45
N SER A 614 -32.99 13.39 13.70
CA SER A 614 -31.58 13.54 14.09
C SER A 614 -30.70 12.38 13.61
N ASP A 615 -31.31 11.23 13.32
CA ASP A 615 -30.61 10.03 12.84
C ASP A 615 -30.69 9.88 11.31
N LEU A 616 -31.31 10.87 10.64
CA LEU A 616 -31.39 10.97 9.19
C LEU A 616 -30.42 12.05 8.67
N MET A 617 -29.64 11.69 7.68
CA MET A 617 -28.79 12.61 6.94
C MET A 617 -29.17 12.62 5.47
N PHE A 618 -29.31 13.79 4.89
CA PHE A 618 -29.67 13.98 3.49
C PHE A 618 -28.58 14.71 2.72
N HIS A 619 -28.40 14.36 1.47
CA HIS A 619 -27.44 14.97 0.55
C HIS A 619 -28.14 15.67 -0.60
N ILE A 620 -27.63 16.83 -0.98
CA ILE A 620 -28.00 17.48 -2.24
C ILE A 620 -27.12 16.91 -3.35
N SER A 621 -25.77 17.03 -3.21
CA SER A 621 -24.80 16.59 -4.19
C SER A 621 -23.50 16.19 -3.51
N ASP A 622 -22.59 15.59 -4.26
CA ASP A 622 -21.25 15.23 -3.81
C ASP A 622 -20.22 16.22 -4.36
N GLU A 623 -19.33 16.72 -3.49
CA GLU A 623 -18.20 17.61 -3.77
C GLU A 623 -18.49 18.76 -4.77
N PRO A 624 -19.46 19.64 -4.51
CA PRO A 624 -19.73 20.78 -5.39
C PRO A 624 -18.56 21.78 -5.36
N SER A 625 -18.09 22.21 -6.54
CA SER A 625 -17.06 23.25 -6.72
C SER A 625 -17.68 24.64 -6.94
N GLU A 626 -16.84 25.70 -6.92
CA GLU A 626 -17.28 27.09 -7.12
C GLU A 626 -18.09 27.31 -8.41
N GLU A 627 -17.72 26.63 -9.48
CA GLU A 627 -18.45 26.67 -10.76
C GLU A 627 -19.83 26.00 -10.71
N HIS A 628 -20.11 25.22 -9.69
CA HIS A 628 -21.38 24.52 -9.49
C HIS A 628 -22.35 25.23 -8.56
N LYS A 629 -21.97 26.35 -7.92
CA LYS A 629 -22.79 27.08 -6.93
C LYS A 629 -24.20 27.35 -7.40
N ALA A 630 -24.35 27.88 -8.62
CA ALA A 630 -25.67 28.28 -9.15
C ALA A 630 -26.60 27.07 -9.37
N ASP A 631 -26.07 25.93 -9.83
CA ASP A 631 -26.86 24.74 -10.06
C ASP A 631 -27.16 24.03 -8.73
N TYR A 632 -26.19 24.01 -7.80
CA TYR A 632 -26.39 23.50 -6.44
C TYR A 632 -27.53 24.23 -5.72
N LEU A 633 -27.58 25.59 -5.78
CA LEU A 633 -28.65 26.39 -5.17
C LEU A 633 -30.03 26.05 -5.75
N LYS A 634 -30.12 25.90 -7.08
CA LYS A 634 -31.37 25.52 -7.75
C LYS A 634 -31.83 24.13 -7.31
N ALA A 635 -30.92 23.17 -7.26
CA ALA A 635 -31.22 21.80 -6.83
C ALA A 635 -31.66 21.76 -5.36
N LYS A 636 -30.94 22.46 -4.47
CA LYS A 636 -31.29 22.58 -3.05
C LYS A 636 -32.67 23.15 -2.86
N ALA A 637 -33.05 24.23 -3.59
CA ALA A 637 -34.34 24.85 -3.50
C ALA A 637 -35.53 23.92 -3.85
N VAL A 638 -35.28 22.86 -4.64
CA VAL A 638 -36.31 21.84 -4.96
C VAL A 638 -36.75 21.08 -3.72
N VAL A 639 -35.81 20.79 -2.80
CA VAL A 639 -36.04 19.80 -1.71
C VAL A 639 -36.07 20.45 -0.31
N GLU A 640 -35.35 21.55 -0.06
CA GLU A 640 -35.10 22.09 1.28
C GLU A 640 -36.40 22.35 2.08
N SER A 641 -37.42 22.86 1.45
CA SER A 641 -38.73 23.15 2.11
C SER A 641 -39.51 21.88 2.49
N TYR A 642 -39.19 20.74 1.92
CA TYR A 642 -39.82 19.45 2.18
C TYR A 642 -39.07 18.59 3.22
N LEU A 643 -37.93 19.10 3.73
CA LEU A 643 -37.10 18.47 4.75
C LEU A 643 -37.00 19.30 6.04
N PRO A 644 -38.12 19.72 6.65
CA PRO A 644 -38.08 20.59 7.80
C PRO A 644 -37.47 19.91 9.02
N GLY A 645 -36.39 20.52 9.57
CA GLY A 645 -35.69 20.00 10.75
C GLY A 645 -34.79 18.82 10.47
N CYS A 646 -34.59 18.44 9.21
CA CYS A 646 -33.62 17.40 8.82
C CYS A 646 -32.22 18.00 8.61
N ILE A 647 -31.22 17.15 8.76
CA ILE A 647 -29.82 17.52 8.56
C ILE A 647 -29.46 17.33 7.07
N LEU A 648 -29.13 18.45 6.42
CA LEU A 648 -28.59 18.47 5.06
C LEU A 648 -27.06 18.63 5.15
N ARG A 649 -26.30 17.62 4.73
CA ARG A 649 -24.84 17.61 4.72
C ARG A 649 -24.33 17.28 3.34
N ASP A 650 -23.27 17.94 2.91
CA ASP A 650 -22.56 17.58 1.69
C ASP A 650 -21.04 17.63 1.92
N ALA A 651 -20.32 16.73 1.26
CA ALA A 651 -18.88 16.73 1.23
C ALA A 651 -18.36 17.95 0.45
N LEU A 652 -17.37 18.66 1.00
CA LEU A 652 -16.84 19.87 0.36
C LEU A 652 -15.41 20.19 0.79
N SER A 653 -14.73 21.00 -0.03
CA SER A 653 -13.38 21.50 0.24
C SER A 653 -13.35 23.03 0.39
N SER A 654 -14.38 23.75 -0.10
CA SER A 654 -14.43 25.21 -0.06
C SER A 654 -15.11 25.74 1.21
N TYR A 655 -14.42 26.61 1.94
CA TYR A 655 -14.94 27.27 3.13
C TYR A 655 -16.07 28.27 2.78
N ASP A 656 -16.07 28.82 1.56
CA ASP A 656 -17.06 29.81 1.10
C ASP A 656 -18.47 29.20 1.03
N TYR A 657 -18.61 27.91 0.73
CA TYR A 657 -19.90 27.22 0.79
C TYR A 657 -20.56 27.28 2.17
N TYR A 658 -19.74 27.25 3.22
CA TYR A 658 -20.21 27.38 4.59
C TYR A 658 -20.53 28.83 4.92
N THR A 659 -19.63 29.78 4.66
CA THR A 659 -19.78 31.19 5.01
C THR A 659 -20.95 31.88 4.28
N GLU A 660 -21.24 31.45 3.05
CA GLU A 660 -22.40 31.90 2.28
C GLU A 660 -23.72 31.19 2.67
N GLY A 661 -23.68 30.24 3.61
CA GLY A 661 -24.85 29.50 4.09
C GLY A 661 -25.43 28.48 3.12
N LEU A 662 -24.66 28.10 2.11
CA LEU A 662 -25.04 27.09 1.13
C LEU A 662 -25.07 25.68 1.76
N VAL A 663 -24.08 25.35 2.56
CA VAL A 663 -23.98 24.12 3.36
C VAL A 663 -23.80 24.48 4.83
N LYS A 664 -24.83 24.21 5.65
CA LYS A 664 -24.82 24.57 7.08
C LYS A 664 -24.11 23.51 7.96
N HIS A 665 -24.11 22.28 7.54
CA HIS A 665 -23.51 21.14 8.22
C HIS A 665 -22.45 20.51 7.30
N PRO A 666 -21.24 21.05 7.24
CA PRO A 666 -20.24 20.62 6.27
C PRO A 666 -19.59 19.29 6.66
N VAL A 667 -19.29 18.47 5.65
CA VAL A 667 -18.36 17.34 5.73
C VAL A 667 -17.09 17.75 4.98
N VAL A 668 -15.98 17.99 5.68
CA VAL A 668 -14.83 18.70 5.11
C VAL A 668 -13.66 17.75 4.86
N ALA A 669 -13.06 17.86 3.68
CA ALA A 669 -11.84 17.17 3.33
C ALA A 669 -10.71 17.50 4.32
N THR A 670 -10.01 16.48 4.86
CA THR A 670 -9.00 16.66 5.92
C THR A 670 -7.85 17.59 5.52
N ASN A 671 -7.52 17.69 4.24
CA ASN A 671 -6.51 18.61 3.73
C ASN A 671 -7.02 20.05 3.52
N HIS A 672 -8.33 20.31 3.68
CA HIS A 672 -8.96 21.62 3.58
C HIS A 672 -9.64 22.06 4.88
N ILE A 673 -9.49 21.29 5.96
CA ILE A 673 -10.27 21.45 7.19
C ILE A 673 -9.82 22.64 8.07
N THR A 674 -8.60 23.14 7.88
CA THR A 674 -8.00 24.17 8.75
C THR A 674 -8.87 25.44 8.90
N PRO A 675 -9.42 26.06 7.85
CA PRO A 675 -10.26 27.26 8.01
C PRO A 675 -11.52 26.99 8.84
N PHE A 676 -12.09 25.79 8.74
CA PHE A 676 -13.28 25.43 9.53
C PHE A 676 -12.97 25.24 11.01
N ILE A 677 -11.79 24.68 11.33
CA ILE A 677 -11.30 24.53 12.71
C ILE A 677 -10.98 25.89 13.32
N GLU A 678 -10.24 26.75 12.62
CA GLU A 678 -9.84 28.07 13.08
C GLU A 678 -11.02 29.01 13.36
N ASN A 679 -12.14 28.77 12.69
CA ASN A 679 -13.39 29.53 12.88
C ASN A 679 -14.42 28.76 13.73
N GLU A 680 -14.01 27.71 14.43
CA GLU A 680 -14.82 26.93 15.38
C GLU A 680 -16.19 26.51 14.81
N VAL A 681 -16.22 26.05 13.56
CA VAL A 681 -17.47 25.63 12.90
C VAL A 681 -18.12 24.51 13.71
N PRO A 682 -19.37 24.68 14.18
CA PRO A 682 -20.04 23.70 15.01
C PRO A 682 -20.44 22.46 14.21
N ASP A 683 -20.53 21.31 14.88
CA ASP A 683 -20.96 20.04 14.29
C ASP A 683 -20.17 19.67 13.02
N LEU A 684 -18.84 19.92 13.06
CA LEU A 684 -17.94 19.71 11.96
C LEU A 684 -17.69 18.21 11.75
N TRP A 685 -17.86 17.76 10.49
CA TRP A 685 -17.46 16.43 10.06
C TRP A 685 -16.22 16.51 9.20
N ALA A 686 -15.48 15.42 9.17
CA ALA A 686 -14.32 15.26 8.30
C ALA A 686 -14.51 14.09 7.35
N TYR A 687 -13.84 14.12 6.19
CA TYR A 687 -13.75 12.97 5.30
C TYR A 687 -12.36 12.81 4.68
N THR A 688 -12.09 11.59 4.22
CA THR A 688 -10.95 11.28 3.35
C THR A 688 -11.40 10.51 2.12
N CYS A 689 -10.73 10.76 1.00
CA CYS A 689 -10.86 10.02 -0.26
C CYS A 689 -9.50 9.97 -0.98
N CYS A 690 -9.49 9.61 -2.24
CA CYS A 690 -8.27 9.53 -3.07
C CYS A 690 -7.48 10.85 -3.15
N SER A 691 -8.12 12.00 -2.90
CA SER A 691 -7.47 13.32 -2.98
C SER A 691 -6.64 13.68 -1.74
N GLN A 692 -6.88 13.05 -0.60
CA GLN A 692 -6.15 13.27 0.65
C GLN A 692 -4.89 12.37 0.69
N CYS A 693 -3.92 12.66 -0.18
CA CYS A 693 -2.74 11.84 -0.44
C CYS A 693 -1.41 12.46 0.01
N VAL A 694 -1.39 13.73 0.44
CA VAL A 694 -0.18 14.44 0.87
C VAL A 694 -0.38 14.98 2.28
N ASP A 695 0.58 14.73 3.16
CA ASP A 695 0.70 15.19 4.55
C ASP A 695 -0.41 14.77 5.53
N VAL A 696 -1.61 14.47 5.09
CA VAL A 696 -2.74 14.11 5.95
C VAL A 696 -2.86 12.62 6.20
N GLY A 697 -3.59 12.24 7.26
CA GLY A 697 -3.96 10.86 7.54
C GLY A 697 -4.90 10.30 6.49
N ASN A 698 -4.66 9.06 6.04
CA ASN A 698 -5.55 8.30 5.16
C ASN A 698 -5.22 6.80 5.25
N ARG A 699 -5.97 5.96 4.53
CA ARG A 699 -5.93 4.49 4.65
C ARG A 699 -5.39 3.76 3.42
N PHE A 700 -4.60 4.40 2.55
CA PHE A 700 -4.07 3.71 1.37
C PHE A 700 -3.16 2.54 1.75
N LEU A 701 -3.10 1.53 0.89
CA LEU A 701 -2.25 0.36 1.11
C LEU A 701 -0.79 0.74 1.32
N ALA A 702 -0.31 1.70 0.57
CA ALA A 702 1.08 2.16 0.61
C ALA A 702 1.39 3.16 1.73
N MET A 703 0.40 3.59 2.52
CA MET A 703 0.62 4.42 3.69
C MET A 703 0.89 3.56 4.93
N PRO A 704 1.78 3.98 5.85
CA PRO A 704 1.93 3.33 7.16
C PRO A 704 0.62 3.32 7.94
N SER A 705 0.39 2.29 8.76
CA SER A 705 -0.86 2.13 9.53
C SER A 705 -1.13 3.28 10.51
N ASN A 706 -0.09 3.94 11.04
CA ASN A 706 -0.24 5.09 11.91
C ASN A 706 -0.95 6.28 11.24
N ARG A 707 -0.86 6.45 9.91
CA ARG A 707 -1.59 7.49 9.15
C ARG A 707 -3.11 7.27 9.14
N ASN A 708 -3.53 6.04 9.22
CA ASN A 708 -4.94 5.69 9.35
C ASN A 708 -5.42 5.86 10.81
N ARG A 709 -4.62 5.39 11.80
CA ARG A 709 -5.00 5.42 13.22
C ARG A 709 -4.94 6.82 13.84
N ILE A 710 -4.05 7.71 13.39
CA ILE A 710 -3.92 9.08 13.93
C ILE A 710 -5.22 9.89 13.81
N LEU A 711 -6.06 9.57 12.83
CA LEU A 711 -7.34 10.25 12.62
C LEU A 711 -8.21 10.25 13.89
N GLY A 712 -8.16 9.21 14.72
CA GLY A 712 -8.90 9.17 15.99
C GLY A 712 -8.46 10.25 16.96
N VAL A 713 -7.16 10.48 17.10
CA VAL A 713 -6.60 11.52 17.96
C VAL A 713 -6.90 12.91 17.41
N GLN A 714 -6.78 13.09 16.09
CA GLN A 714 -7.10 14.36 15.41
C GLN A 714 -8.57 14.71 15.54
N MET A 715 -9.48 13.74 15.36
CA MET A 715 -10.92 13.95 15.54
C MET A 715 -11.27 14.33 16.96
N TRP A 716 -10.67 13.69 17.98
CA TRP A 716 -10.82 14.09 19.38
C TRP A 716 -10.30 15.52 19.59
N LYS A 717 -9.10 15.82 19.11
CA LYS A 717 -8.45 17.11 19.34
C LYS A 717 -9.25 18.28 18.80
N TYR A 718 -9.88 18.12 17.66
CA TYR A 718 -10.60 19.18 16.94
C TYR A 718 -12.13 19.06 17.06
N HIS A 719 -12.63 18.28 18.04
CA HIS A 719 -14.07 18.13 18.29
C HIS A 719 -14.88 17.74 17.07
N ILE A 720 -14.31 16.92 16.18
CA ILE A 720 -15.02 16.39 15.01
C ILE A 720 -16.13 15.46 15.48
N THR A 721 -17.35 15.70 15.03
CA THR A 721 -18.56 14.98 15.44
C THR A 721 -18.96 13.86 14.49
N GLY A 722 -18.38 13.82 13.29
CA GLY A 722 -18.60 12.75 12.32
C GLY A 722 -17.46 12.55 11.35
N PHE A 723 -17.37 11.34 10.81
CA PHE A 723 -16.36 10.97 9.82
C PHE A 723 -17.00 10.18 8.69
N LEU A 724 -16.69 10.57 7.45
CA LEU A 724 -17.17 9.93 6.24
C LEU A 724 -16.01 9.38 5.41
N HIS A 725 -16.20 8.22 4.80
CA HIS A 725 -15.40 7.73 3.68
C HIS A 725 -16.31 7.15 2.59
N TRP A 726 -16.01 7.44 1.32
CA TRP A 726 -16.88 7.08 0.20
C TRP A 726 -16.87 5.59 -0.16
N GLY A 727 -15.89 4.81 0.29
CA GLY A 727 -15.69 3.42 -0.14
C GLY A 727 -15.60 2.41 1.01
N TYR A 728 -16.71 1.75 1.40
CA TYR A 728 -16.68 0.56 2.24
C TYR A 728 -16.33 -0.67 1.41
N ASN A 729 -17.04 -0.86 0.30
CA ASN A 729 -16.96 -2.03 -0.57
C ASN A 729 -17.21 -1.67 -2.06
N PHE A 730 -16.63 -0.57 -2.54
CA PHE A 730 -16.71 -0.18 -3.94
C PHE A 730 -15.76 -1.05 -4.78
N TRP A 731 -16.30 -2.14 -5.33
CA TRP A 731 -15.54 -3.10 -6.15
C TRP A 731 -15.78 -2.91 -7.64
N ASN A 732 -15.69 -1.67 -8.08
CA ASN A 732 -15.75 -1.29 -9.49
C ASN A 732 -14.49 -0.53 -9.90
N SER A 733 -14.20 -0.51 -11.19
CA SER A 733 -13.27 0.46 -11.76
C SER A 733 -13.86 1.85 -11.72
N GLN A 734 -13.05 2.89 -11.90
CA GLN A 734 -13.49 4.28 -11.96
C GLN A 734 -14.69 4.45 -12.89
N LEU A 735 -15.66 5.28 -12.45
CA LEU A 735 -16.93 5.53 -13.12
C LEU A 735 -17.79 4.27 -13.32
N SER A 736 -17.57 3.25 -12.49
CA SER A 736 -18.31 1.98 -12.50
C SER A 736 -18.35 1.27 -13.87
N LYS A 737 -17.29 1.41 -14.68
CA LYS A 737 -17.20 0.85 -16.04
C LYS A 737 -17.09 -0.66 -16.05
N ALA A 738 -16.49 -1.26 -15.03
CA ALA A 738 -16.33 -2.70 -14.89
C ALA A 738 -16.27 -3.12 -13.43
N VAL A 739 -16.80 -4.29 -13.11
CA VAL A 739 -16.61 -4.94 -11.80
C VAL A 739 -15.17 -5.43 -11.71
N ILE A 740 -14.50 -5.17 -10.57
CA ILE A 740 -13.14 -5.62 -10.30
C ILE A 740 -13.12 -6.79 -9.30
N ASP A 741 -12.04 -7.57 -9.34
CA ASP A 741 -11.71 -8.52 -8.29
C ASP A 741 -10.80 -7.82 -7.27
N PRO A 742 -11.26 -7.47 -6.05
CA PRO A 742 -10.49 -6.70 -5.09
C PRO A 742 -9.23 -7.42 -4.56
N PHE A 743 -9.11 -8.74 -4.78
CA PHE A 743 -7.87 -9.48 -4.49
C PHE A 743 -6.78 -9.29 -5.56
N LYS A 744 -7.13 -8.75 -6.73
CA LYS A 744 -6.22 -8.57 -7.88
C LYS A 744 -6.08 -7.11 -8.30
N VAL A 745 -7.11 -6.29 -8.06
CA VAL A 745 -7.16 -4.87 -8.44
C VAL A 745 -7.62 -4.08 -7.22
N THR A 746 -6.73 -3.32 -6.63
CA THR A 746 -6.99 -2.56 -5.39
C THR A 746 -7.12 -1.05 -5.60
N ASP A 747 -6.92 -0.58 -6.83
CA ASP A 747 -6.75 0.81 -7.23
C ASP A 747 -7.79 1.27 -8.29
N ALA A 748 -8.95 0.61 -8.33
CA ALA A 748 -10.03 0.87 -9.28
C ALA A 748 -9.59 0.88 -10.76
N GLY A 749 -8.61 0.02 -11.11
CA GLY A 749 -8.03 -0.04 -12.45
C GLY A 749 -7.01 1.06 -12.72
N GLY A 750 -6.24 1.47 -11.72
CA GLY A 750 -5.20 2.49 -11.82
C GLY A 750 -5.72 3.93 -11.71
N ALA A 751 -6.94 4.13 -11.18
CA ALA A 751 -7.54 5.45 -11.07
C ALA A 751 -7.38 6.10 -9.69
N PHE A 752 -7.41 5.29 -8.63
CA PHE A 752 -7.29 5.74 -7.24
C PHE A 752 -6.12 5.04 -6.56
N PRO A 753 -5.42 5.65 -5.59
CA PRO A 753 -4.41 4.94 -4.81
C PRO A 753 -4.98 3.68 -4.18
N GLY A 754 -4.20 2.59 -4.22
CA GLY A 754 -4.66 1.28 -3.77
C GLY A 754 -5.26 1.28 -2.37
N GLY A 755 -6.45 0.71 -2.24
CA GLY A 755 -7.19 0.63 -1.00
C GLY A 755 -8.15 1.78 -0.71
N ASP A 756 -8.21 2.82 -1.54
CA ASP A 756 -9.17 3.91 -1.33
C ASP A 756 -10.63 3.44 -1.48
N GLY A 757 -10.95 2.71 -2.54
CA GLY A 757 -12.34 2.33 -2.87
C GLY A 757 -13.00 1.34 -1.91
N PHE A 758 -12.23 0.62 -1.09
CA PHE A 758 -12.80 -0.36 -0.16
C PHE A 758 -11.87 -0.67 1.02
N SER A 759 -12.48 -1.14 2.12
CA SER A 759 -11.80 -1.61 3.32
C SER A 759 -12.18 -3.05 3.72
N VAL A 760 -13.02 -3.71 2.95
CA VAL A 760 -13.50 -5.07 3.20
C VAL A 760 -13.38 -5.89 1.92
N TYR A 761 -13.11 -7.18 2.07
CA TYR A 761 -12.95 -8.12 0.94
C TYR A 761 -14.09 -9.12 0.87
N PRO A 762 -14.48 -9.58 -0.35
CA PRO A 762 -15.52 -10.59 -0.51
C PRO A 762 -14.95 -12.01 -0.36
N GLY A 763 -15.04 -12.57 0.85
CA GLY A 763 -14.71 -13.97 1.10
C GLY A 763 -15.77 -14.92 0.54
N GLU A 764 -15.51 -16.21 0.58
CA GLU A 764 -16.40 -17.25 0.04
C GLU A 764 -17.77 -17.24 0.73
N ASN A 765 -17.82 -17.04 2.04
CA ASN A 765 -19.03 -17.14 2.84
C ASN A 765 -19.51 -15.79 3.42
N GLY A 766 -18.98 -14.68 2.94
CA GLY A 766 -19.25 -13.32 3.43
C GLY A 766 -18.01 -12.46 3.50
N PRO A 767 -18.06 -11.32 4.20
CA PRO A 767 -16.95 -10.36 4.24
C PRO A 767 -15.72 -10.90 4.98
N LEU A 768 -14.53 -10.49 4.50
CA LEU A 768 -13.25 -10.62 5.21
C LEU A 768 -12.78 -9.22 5.60
N PRO A 769 -12.34 -8.98 6.86
CA PRO A 769 -11.82 -7.71 7.26
C PRO A 769 -10.45 -7.43 6.64
N SER A 770 -10.04 -6.18 6.64
CA SER A 770 -8.68 -5.77 6.26
C SER A 770 -7.89 -5.24 7.45
N LEU A 771 -6.55 -5.23 7.34
CA LEU A 771 -5.68 -4.53 8.28
C LEU A 771 -6.12 -3.07 8.46
N ARG A 772 -6.44 -2.38 7.38
CA ARG A 772 -6.86 -0.98 7.38
C ARG A 772 -8.17 -0.78 8.15
N GLN A 773 -9.12 -1.70 8.02
CA GLN A 773 -10.38 -1.65 8.77
C GLN A 773 -10.15 -1.87 10.27
N LYS A 774 -9.31 -2.85 10.65
CA LYS A 774 -8.92 -3.10 12.05
C LYS A 774 -8.19 -1.90 12.66
N VAL A 775 -7.26 -1.32 11.93
CA VAL A 775 -6.50 -0.14 12.35
C VAL A 775 -7.39 1.08 12.52
N PHE A 776 -8.39 1.29 11.64
CA PHE A 776 -9.34 2.39 11.81
C PHE A 776 -10.28 2.18 13.01
N ALA A 777 -10.69 0.95 13.28
CA ALA A 777 -11.42 0.65 14.52
C ALA A 777 -10.60 1.00 15.77
N MET A 778 -9.27 0.77 15.76
CA MET A 778 -8.38 1.24 16.83
C MET A 778 -8.38 2.77 16.96
N ALA A 779 -8.45 3.53 15.84
CA ALA A 779 -8.58 4.98 15.87
C ALA A 779 -9.85 5.44 16.60
N LEU A 780 -10.95 4.73 16.40
CA LEU A 780 -12.23 5.01 17.10
C LEU A 780 -12.13 4.69 18.59
N TYR A 781 -11.41 3.62 18.98
CA TYR A 781 -11.14 3.31 20.38
C TYR A 781 -10.24 4.36 21.02
N ASP A 782 -9.22 4.84 20.32
CA ASP A 782 -8.35 5.94 20.80
C ASP A 782 -9.15 7.21 21.08
N MET A 783 -10.04 7.60 20.16
CA MET A 783 -10.91 8.77 20.34
C MET A 783 -11.80 8.62 21.59
N ARG A 784 -12.43 7.45 21.76
CA ARG A 784 -13.31 7.15 22.91
C ARG A 784 -12.54 7.18 24.24
N ALA A 785 -11.31 6.64 24.26
CA ALA A 785 -10.45 6.67 25.45
C ALA A 785 -9.97 8.08 25.77
N LEU A 786 -9.64 8.90 24.78
CA LEU A 786 -9.29 10.30 24.97
C LEU A 786 -10.45 11.12 25.52
N LEU A 787 -11.69 10.88 25.05
CA LEU A 787 -12.90 11.47 25.62
C LEU A 787 -13.10 11.08 27.08
N LEU A 788 -12.89 9.81 27.41
CA LEU A 788 -12.97 9.32 28.80
C LEU A 788 -11.87 9.95 29.68
N ALA A 789 -10.65 10.03 29.16
CA ALA A 789 -9.55 10.69 29.87
C ALA A 789 -9.83 12.18 30.08
N GLU A 790 -10.42 12.87 29.11
CA GLU A 790 -10.81 14.27 29.22
C GLU A 790 -11.89 14.48 30.30
N GLU A 791 -12.86 13.57 30.42
CA GLU A 791 -13.85 13.60 31.51
C GLU A 791 -13.20 13.49 32.89
N LYS A 792 -12.11 12.73 33.02
CA LYS A 792 -11.41 12.49 34.31
C LYS A 792 -10.34 13.51 34.64
N LEU A 793 -9.60 14.00 33.66
CA LEU A 793 -8.39 14.81 33.81
C LEU A 793 -8.54 16.25 33.32
N GLY A 794 -9.65 16.55 32.63
CA GLY A 794 -9.85 17.80 31.88
C GLY A 794 -9.01 17.85 30.62
N ARG A 795 -9.39 18.76 29.72
CA ARG A 795 -8.79 18.94 28.39
C ARG A 795 -7.27 19.14 28.43
N GLU A 796 -6.80 20.06 29.30
CA GLU A 796 -5.36 20.36 29.42
C GLU A 796 -4.56 19.14 29.91
N GLY A 797 -5.17 18.32 30.80
CA GLY A 797 -4.55 17.09 31.27
C GLY A 797 -4.31 16.11 30.12
N VAL A 798 -5.28 15.96 29.24
CA VAL A 798 -5.17 15.05 28.08
C VAL A 798 -4.24 15.62 27.02
N LEU A 799 -4.25 16.93 26.74
CA LEU A 799 -3.31 17.55 25.80
C LEU A 799 -1.86 17.28 26.19
N LYS A 800 -1.51 17.33 27.49
CA LYS A 800 -0.17 16.99 27.99
C LYS A 800 0.20 15.51 27.74
N LEU A 801 -0.78 14.59 27.75
CA LEU A 801 -0.54 13.18 27.43
C LEU A 801 -0.15 12.96 25.96
N LEU A 802 -0.54 13.88 25.06
CA LEU A 802 -0.16 13.79 23.64
C LEU A 802 1.36 13.93 23.44
N GLY A 803 2.09 14.62 24.35
CA GLY A 803 3.53 14.83 24.19
C GLY A 803 3.88 15.52 22.86
N ASP A 804 4.66 14.87 22.01
CA ASP A 804 5.04 15.41 20.68
C ASP A 804 3.82 15.69 19.78
N GLY A 805 2.65 15.13 20.09
CA GLY A 805 1.41 15.39 19.38
C GLY A 805 0.61 16.59 19.90
N GLU A 806 1.05 17.31 20.93
CA GLU A 806 0.32 18.45 21.46
C GLU A 806 0.11 19.55 20.41
N SER A 807 1.11 19.78 19.56
CA SER A 807 1.06 20.74 18.45
C SER A 807 0.49 20.19 17.14
N MET A 808 0.04 18.91 17.10
CA MET A 808 -0.40 18.28 15.84
C MET A 808 -1.57 19.03 15.19
N THR A 809 -1.59 19.00 13.87
CA THR A 809 -2.70 19.36 12.99
C THR A 809 -3.11 18.15 12.15
N PHE A 810 -4.08 18.31 11.23
CA PHE A 810 -4.38 17.24 10.28
C PHE A 810 -3.21 16.95 9.30
N ALA A 811 -2.39 17.96 8.98
CA ALA A 811 -1.26 17.84 8.08
C ALA A 811 0.10 17.63 8.77
N SER A 812 0.21 17.93 10.06
CA SER A 812 1.45 17.78 10.83
C SER A 812 1.20 17.02 12.12
N TYR A 813 1.76 15.83 12.24
CA TYR A 813 1.56 14.93 13.39
C TYR A 813 2.74 13.95 13.51
N PRO A 814 2.95 13.29 14.67
CA PRO A 814 4.00 12.28 14.82
C PRO A 814 3.82 11.11 13.86
N ARG A 815 4.88 10.76 13.08
CA ARG A 815 4.85 9.75 12.03
C ARG A 815 5.43 8.39 12.46
N THR A 816 6.02 8.29 13.65
CA THR A 816 6.62 7.02 14.14
C THR A 816 5.56 5.98 14.45
N SER A 817 5.81 4.71 14.12
CA SER A 817 4.89 3.60 14.37
C SER A 817 4.64 3.34 15.87
N SER A 818 5.56 3.76 16.75
CA SER A 818 5.42 3.60 18.20
C SER A 818 4.56 4.68 18.87
N TYR A 819 4.38 5.86 18.24
CA TYR A 819 3.72 6.99 18.89
C TYR A 819 2.31 6.65 19.43
N LEU A 820 1.47 6.07 18.59
CA LEU A 820 0.07 5.76 18.95
C LEU A 820 -0.05 4.63 19.98
N PRO A 821 0.69 3.52 19.89
CA PRO A 821 0.77 2.54 20.96
C PRO A 821 1.24 3.15 22.31
N ASP A 822 2.31 3.95 22.29
CA ASP A 822 2.84 4.59 23.50
C ASP A 822 1.87 5.63 24.07
N LEU A 823 1.19 6.41 23.24
CA LEU A 823 0.13 7.32 23.64
C LEU A 823 -0.99 6.55 24.34
N ARG A 824 -1.41 5.44 23.75
CA ARG A 824 -2.50 4.64 24.33
C ARG A 824 -2.15 4.07 25.70
N GLU A 825 -0.92 3.62 25.92
CA GLU A 825 -0.45 3.18 27.22
C GLU A 825 -0.53 4.32 28.25
N ARG A 826 -0.05 5.53 27.93
CA ARG A 826 -0.15 6.71 28.81
C ARG A 826 -1.60 7.08 29.12
N VAL A 827 -2.49 7.04 28.15
CA VAL A 827 -3.92 7.34 28.34
C VAL A 827 -4.58 6.31 29.24
N ASN A 828 -4.36 5.01 29.01
CA ASN A 828 -4.93 3.94 29.81
C ASN A 828 -4.42 3.97 31.25
N GLU A 829 -3.12 4.23 31.47
CA GLU A 829 -2.53 4.40 32.80
C GLU A 829 -3.16 5.60 33.54
N ALA A 830 -3.31 6.73 32.85
CA ALA A 830 -3.92 7.93 33.43
C ALA A 830 -5.40 7.71 33.83
N ILE A 831 -6.18 7.04 32.96
CA ILE A 831 -7.57 6.63 33.26
C ILE A 831 -7.59 5.71 34.48
N GLY A 832 -6.76 4.67 34.51
CA GLY A 832 -6.70 3.72 35.60
C GLY A 832 -6.35 4.37 36.93
N ASN A 833 -5.43 5.33 36.94
CA ASN A 833 -5.05 6.08 38.14
C ASN A 833 -6.14 7.05 38.60
N ALA A 834 -6.86 7.70 37.70
CA ALA A 834 -7.95 8.61 38.04
C ALA A 834 -9.21 7.88 38.56
N CYS A 835 -9.34 6.57 38.32
CA CYS A 835 -10.48 5.75 38.77
C CYS A 835 -10.17 4.93 40.04
N LYS A 836 -8.95 4.96 40.58
CA LYS A 836 -8.58 4.41 41.89
C LYS A 836 -8.98 5.35 43.02
#